data_8b30479f0b63bd642bfc5da59ae9ae92
#
_entry.id   8b30479f0b63bd642bfc5da59ae9ae92
#
_cell.length_a   1.000
_cell.length_b   1.000
_cell.length_c   1.000
_cell.angle_alpha   90.00
_cell.angle_beta   90.00
_cell.angle_gamma   90.00
#
_symmetry.space_group_name_H-M   'P 1'
#
loop_
_entity.id
_entity.type
_entity.pdbx_description
1 polymer ?
#
loop_
_entity_poly.entity_id
_entity_poly.type
_entity_poly.pdbx_seq_one_letter_code
_entity_poly.pdbx_strand_id
1 'polypeptide(L)'
;MAEKARTMPGPRGRGPRPKLDHPGQTLGRVLKYVGRKYWLHLIFVVVSIFVSVFAMVQGTLFTKTLIDSYILPLVQQVQAGQTADFTGLMHAITRVALFYACGVIASFVQSRVMIYVTQGTLRDLRQDLFAHMEKLPIRYFDTHAHGDIMSIYTNDIDTLRQMISQSLPQLLNCTINVVSVFVSMLVLSLPLTAVTIGMVLVVLFATKKLGSLSGRYFVAQQKDLGSINGFIEEQMEGQKVVKVFCHEDKSVAEFTRRNEALFHSAQNANTFSSLLMPLSAQLGNVSYVLCAMIGGILALGGIGGFTLGGLASFLTFNKSFNMPIAQISMQLNFVVMGLAGADRVFRLLDEEPEVDEGQVELVNVKEDHDGNLVETTEHTNRWAWKRPAKDDLPVKYVPVRGDVTFDDVDFGYTPEKIVLHHINLFATPGQKIAFVGSTGAGKTTITNLINRFYDIQDGKIRYDGVNINRIKKDDLRRSLGIVLQDTNLFTGTVMENIRYGRLDARDEECIAAAQLANADGFIRRLPEGYHTMLTGNGANLSQGQRQLLAIARAAVADPPVLILDEATSSIDTRTELLVQRGMDGLMHGRTTFVIAHRLSTVRNADCIMVLEQGRIIERGNHEELMAKKGRYYQLYTGNPPA
;
A
#
# COMPACT_ATOMS: atom_id res chain seq x y z
N MET A 1 -2.87 34.64 17.21
CA MET A 1 -1.68 33.88 16.80
C MET A 1 -2.13 32.86 15.75
N ALA A 2 -1.61 32.98 14.54
CA ALA A 2 -2.12 32.26 13.37
C ALA A 2 -1.85 30.75 13.49
N GLU A 3 -2.94 30.00 13.46
CA GLU A 3 -2.99 28.56 13.37
C GLU A 3 -2.39 28.12 12.03
N LYS A 4 -1.26 27.42 12.07
CA LYS A 4 -0.69 26.79 10.88
C LYS A 4 -1.65 25.71 10.41
N ALA A 5 -2.43 26.03 9.39
CA ALA A 5 -3.20 25.04 8.64
C ALA A 5 -2.26 23.87 8.28
N ARG A 6 -2.64 22.65 8.67
CA ARG A 6 -2.00 21.41 8.22
C ARG A 6 -2.20 21.33 6.71
N THR A 7 -1.18 21.67 5.96
CA THR A 7 -1.11 21.35 4.54
C THR A 7 -1.12 19.83 4.40
N MET A 8 -2.22 19.28 3.88
CA MET A 8 -2.21 17.90 3.38
C MET A 8 -1.09 17.77 2.34
N PRO A 9 -0.27 16.74 2.40
CA PRO A 9 0.71 16.49 1.36
C PRO A 9 -0.05 16.13 0.07
N GLY A 10 -0.01 17.03 -0.92
CA GLY A 10 -0.51 16.75 -2.26
C GLY A 10 0.18 15.52 -2.87
N PRO A 11 -0.37 14.92 -3.93
CA PRO A 11 0.19 13.74 -4.57
C PRO A 11 1.63 14.04 -4.96
N ARG A 12 2.58 13.41 -4.28
CA ARG A 12 4.02 13.55 -4.51
C ARG A 12 4.31 13.13 -5.94
N GLY A 13 4.46 14.13 -6.82
CA GLY A 13 5.14 13.92 -8.09
C GLY A 13 6.45 13.18 -7.81
N ARG A 14 6.81 12.21 -8.67
CA ARG A 14 8.04 11.39 -8.56
C ARG A 14 9.21 12.29 -8.17
N GLY A 15 9.51 12.34 -6.89
CA GLY A 15 10.65 13.05 -6.32
C GLY A 15 11.98 12.51 -6.86
N PRO A 16 13.11 13.15 -6.53
CA PRO A 16 14.43 12.65 -6.87
C PRO A 16 14.50 11.17 -6.49
N ARG A 17 15.11 10.34 -7.39
CA ARG A 17 15.22 8.87 -7.26
C ARG A 17 15.39 8.51 -5.80
N PRO A 18 14.54 7.67 -5.21
CA PRO A 18 14.67 7.26 -3.83
C PRO A 18 16.09 6.69 -3.69
N LYS A 19 16.88 7.26 -2.77
CA LYS A 19 18.17 6.68 -2.41
C LYS A 19 17.83 5.36 -1.71
N LEU A 20 18.06 4.27 -2.39
CA LEU A 20 18.04 2.93 -1.79
C LEU A 20 19.31 2.82 -0.94
N ASP A 21 19.16 2.69 0.36
CA ASP A 21 20.30 2.58 1.27
C ASP A 21 21.06 1.26 1.02
N HIS A 22 20.35 0.17 0.68
CA HIS A 22 20.95 -1.16 0.47
C HIS A 22 20.31 -1.94 -0.70
N PRO A 23 20.51 -1.53 -1.98
CA PRO A 23 19.84 -2.16 -3.13
C PRO A 23 20.13 -3.66 -3.28
N GLY A 24 21.34 -4.10 -2.93
CA GLY A 24 21.72 -5.52 -2.99
C GLY A 24 20.99 -6.38 -1.96
N GLN A 25 20.74 -5.86 -0.76
CA GLN A 25 19.99 -6.58 0.27
C GLN A 25 18.51 -6.73 -0.11
N THR A 26 17.91 -5.65 -0.61
CA THR A 26 16.51 -5.68 -1.09
C THR A 26 16.35 -6.65 -2.26
N LEU A 27 17.28 -6.64 -3.24
CA LEU A 27 17.26 -7.62 -4.33
C LEU A 27 17.40 -9.05 -3.80
N GLY A 28 18.30 -9.28 -2.85
CA GLY A 28 18.47 -10.59 -2.20
C GLY A 28 17.20 -11.06 -1.50
N ARG A 29 16.46 -10.16 -0.83
CA ARG A 29 15.15 -10.46 -0.20
C ARG A 29 14.11 -10.83 -1.25
N VAL A 30 13.99 -10.06 -2.32
CA VAL A 30 13.06 -10.37 -3.43
C VAL A 30 13.37 -11.74 -4.02
N LEU A 31 14.63 -12.00 -4.36
CA LEU A 31 15.04 -13.29 -4.95
C LEU A 31 14.81 -14.46 -3.97
N LYS A 32 15.05 -14.27 -2.67
CA LYS A 32 14.76 -15.26 -1.64
C LYS A 32 13.26 -15.51 -1.51
N TYR A 33 12.44 -14.46 -1.54
CA TYR A 33 10.98 -14.57 -1.46
C TYR A 33 10.42 -15.36 -2.66
N VAL A 34 10.81 -14.98 -3.88
CA VAL A 34 10.43 -15.70 -5.11
C VAL A 34 11.00 -17.12 -5.12
N GLY A 35 12.27 -17.28 -4.78
CA GLY A 35 12.99 -18.54 -4.80
C GLY A 35 12.46 -19.57 -3.80
N ARG A 36 11.90 -19.15 -2.66
CA ARG A 36 11.35 -20.06 -1.65
C ARG A 36 10.34 -21.05 -2.23
N LYS A 37 9.54 -20.62 -3.22
CA LYS A 37 8.46 -21.44 -3.82
C LYS A 37 8.71 -21.80 -5.27
N TYR A 38 9.42 -20.94 -6.02
CA TYR A 38 9.51 -21.04 -7.48
C TYR A 38 10.94 -21.31 -8.02
N TRP A 39 11.89 -21.79 -7.19
CA TRP A 39 13.28 -21.98 -7.59
C TRP A 39 13.47 -22.89 -8.81
N LEU A 40 12.71 -24.01 -8.91
CA LEU A 40 12.74 -24.88 -10.09
C LEU A 40 12.28 -24.16 -11.36
N HIS A 41 11.22 -23.36 -11.25
CA HIS A 41 10.71 -22.58 -12.39
C HIS A 41 11.73 -21.53 -12.86
N LEU A 42 12.45 -20.89 -11.91
CA LEU A 42 13.53 -19.95 -12.26
C LEU A 42 14.68 -20.63 -12.99
N ILE A 43 15.06 -21.85 -12.61
CA ILE A 43 16.06 -22.65 -13.34
C ILE A 43 15.57 -22.91 -14.76
N PHE A 44 14.32 -23.32 -14.94
CA PHE A 44 13.73 -23.51 -16.27
C PHE A 44 13.77 -22.24 -17.12
N VAL A 45 13.49 -21.09 -16.53
CA VAL A 45 13.59 -19.79 -17.21
C VAL A 45 15.02 -19.52 -17.66
N VAL A 46 16.00 -19.70 -16.79
CA VAL A 46 17.43 -19.49 -17.13
C VAL A 46 17.87 -20.43 -18.25
N VAL A 47 17.56 -21.72 -18.16
CA VAL A 47 17.87 -22.70 -19.21
C VAL A 47 17.20 -22.31 -20.52
N SER A 48 15.94 -21.90 -20.50
CA SER A 48 15.23 -21.48 -21.72
C SER A 48 15.85 -20.23 -22.34
N ILE A 49 16.36 -19.28 -21.55
CA ILE A 49 17.11 -18.12 -22.06
C ILE A 49 18.40 -18.59 -22.78
N PHE A 50 19.17 -19.50 -22.17
CA PHE A 50 20.37 -20.02 -22.78
C PHE A 50 20.08 -20.72 -24.11
N VAL A 51 19.05 -21.57 -24.16
CA VAL A 51 18.64 -22.29 -25.39
C VAL A 51 18.21 -21.27 -26.45
N SER A 52 17.44 -20.26 -26.11
CA SER A 52 16.97 -19.24 -27.07
C SER A 52 18.14 -18.42 -27.64
N VAL A 53 19.05 -17.94 -26.78
CA VAL A 53 20.23 -17.19 -27.24
C VAL A 53 21.16 -18.05 -28.05
N PHE A 54 21.40 -19.31 -27.66
CA PHE A 54 22.23 -20.26 -28.43
C PHE A 54 21.64 -20.50 -29.81
N ALA A 55 20.33 -20.73 -29.91
CA ALA A 55 19.65 -20.90 -31.19
C ALA A 55 19.82 -19.69 -32.12
N MET A 56 19.71 -18.47 -31.56
CA MET A 56 19.92 -17.22 -32.30
C MET A 56 21.37 -17.10 -32.82
N VAL A 57 22.35 -17.37 -31.96
CA VAL A 57 23.78 -17.31 -32.33
C VAL A 57 24.11 -18.34 -33.42
N GLN A 58 23.64 -19.59 -33.30
CA GLN A 58 23.81 -20.62 -34.30
C GLN A 58 23.18 -20.26 -35.66
N GLY A 59 21.98 -19.64 -35.63
CA GLY A 59 21.35 -19.12 -36.84
C GLY A 59 22.16 -18.04 -37.54
N THR A 60 22.83 -17.15 -36.78
CA THR A 60 23.72 -16.13 -37.36
C THR A 60 25.03 -16.73 -37.88
N LEU A 61 25.65 -17.69 -37.18
CA LEU A 61 26.83 -18.39 -37.63
C LEU A 61 26.56 -19.25 -38.89
N PHE A 62 25.34 -19.78 -39.02
CA PHE A 62 24.92 -20.50 -40.21
C PHE A 62 25.01 -19.65 -41.47
N THR A 63 24.84 -18.32 -41.40
CA THR A 63 25.03 -17.44 -42.56
C THR A 63 26.42 -17.59 -43.16
N LYS A 64 27.46 -17.75 -42.33
CA LYS A 64 28.82 -18.06 -42.79
C LYS A 64 28.85 -19.39 -43.51
N THR A 65 28.35 -20.44 -42.88
CA THR A 65 28.33 -21.80 -43.46
C THR A 65 27.52 -21.86 -44.76
N LEU A 66 26.40 -21.16 -44.79
CA LEU A 66 25.53 -21.08 -45.98
C LEU A 66 26.27 -20.49 -47.18
N ILE A 67 26.99 -19.40 -46.98
CA ILE A 67 27.72 -18.73 -48.06
C ILE A 67 28.95 -19.54 -48.46
N ASP A 68 29.79 -19.90 -47.49
CA ASP A 68 31.11 -20.48 -47.77
C ASP A 68 31.03 -21.94 -48.19
N SER A 69 30.13 -22.76 -47.58
CA SER A 69 30.10 -24.21 -47.80
C SER A 69 29.02 -24.67 -48.78
N TYR A 70 28.02 -23.81 -49.07
CA TYR A 70 26.93 -24.20 -49.98
C TYR A 70 26.78 -23.27 -51.18
N ILE A 71 26.65 -21.96 -51.01
CA ILE A 71 26.40 -21.03 -52.13
C ILE A 71 27.61 -20.93 -53.05
N LEU A 72 28.79 -20.62 -52.51
CA LEU A 72 30.01 -20.48 -53.31
C LEU A 72 30.34 -21.76 -54.12
N PRO A 73 30.32 -22.97 -53.54
CA PRO A 73 30.51 -24.19 -54.28
C PRO A 73 29.46 -24.45 -55.38
N LEU A 74 28.17 -24.17 -55.08
CA LEU A 74 27.10 -24.30 -56.07
C LEU A 74 27.28 -23.35 -57.25
N VAL A 75 27.68 -22.10 -57.01
CA VAL A 75 28.00 -21.12 -58.05
C VAL A 75 29.17 -21.64 -58.95
N GLN A 76 30.23 -22.22 -58.36
CA GLN A 76 31.35 -22.80 -59.09
C GLN A 76 30.93 -23.99 -59.93
N GLN A 77 30.03 -24.87 -59.41
CA GLN A 77 29.50 -26.01 -60.19
C GLN A 77 28.69 -25.53 -61.41
N VAL A 78 27.82 -24.51 -61.23
CA VAL A 78 27.07 -23.96 -62.37
C VAL A 78 27.98 -23.29 -63.40
N GLN A 79 29.01 -22.53 -62.94
CA GLN A 79 29.98 -21.93 -63.85
C GLN A 79 30.80 -22.96 -64.59
N ALA A 80 31.05 -24.15 -63.99
CA ALA A 80 31.74 -25.29 -64.64
C ALA A 80 30.81 -26.13 -65.56
N GLY A 81 29.52 -25.73 -65.75
CA GLY A 81 28.58 -26.45 -66.61
C GLY A 81 27.98 -27.72 -65.94
N GLN A 82 28.20 -27.94 -64.67
CA GLN A 82 27.65 -29.07 -63.91
C GLN A 82 26.28 -28.80 -63.40
N THR A 83 25.43 -29.83 -63.21
CA THR A 83 24.12 -29.69 -62.51
C THR A 83 24.32 -29.42 -61.02
N ALA A 84 23.74 -28.37 -60.52
CA ALA A 84 23.83 -28.03 -59.10
C ALA A 84 23.06 -29.03 -58.22
N ASP A 85 23.75 -29.61 -57.22
CA ASP A 85 23.11 -30.51 -56.23
C ASP A 85 22.72 -29.71 -54.98
N PHE A 86 21.41 -29.54 -54.80
CA PHE A 86 20.81 -28.81 -53.65
C PHE A 86 20.57 -29.67 -52.41
N THR A 87 20.85 -30.98 -52.45
CA THR A 87 20.52 -31.92 -51.35
C THR A 87 21.21 -31.52 -50.04
N GLY A 88 22.51 -31.19 -50.09
CA GLY A 88 23.24 -30.73 -48.92
C GLY A 88 22.74 -29.42 -48.32
N LEU A 89 22.35 -28.46 -49.18
CA LEU A 89 21.78 -27.20 -48.78
C LEU A 89 20.43 -27.39 -48.06
N MET A 90 19.56 -28.28 -48.60
CA MET A 90 18.28 -28.59 -48.01
C MET A 90 18.39 -29.16 -46.58
N HIS A 91 19.34 -30.11 -46.40
CA HIS A 91 19.62 -30.65 -45.06
C HIS A 91 20.14 -29.59 -44.09
N ALA A 92 20.99 -28.67 -44.54
CA ALA A 92 21.50 -27.59 -43.70
C ALA A 92 20.43 -26.60 -43.31
N ILE A 93 19.55 -26.20 -44.24
CA ILE A 93 18.39 -25.33 -43.97
C ILE A 93 17.44 -25.99 -42.97
N THR A 94 17.12 -27.28 -43.15
CA THR A 94 16.25 -28.02 -42.23
C THR A 94 16.83 -28.06 -40.82
N ARG A 95 18.15 -28.26 -40.67
CA ARG A 95 18.84 -28.23 -39.36
C ARG A 95 18.71 -26.90 -38.67
N VAL A 96 18.89 -25.78 -39.39
CA VAL A 96 18.78 -24.43 -38.82
C VAL A 96 17.33 -24.07 -38.48
N ALA A 97 16.39 -24.52 -39.33
CA ALA A 97 14.97 -24.36 -39.04
C ALA A 97 14.56 -25.04 -37.70
N LEU A 98 15.13 -26.21 -37.41
CA LEU A 98 14.96 -26.89 -36.13
C LEU A 98 15.56 -26.10 -34.97
N PHE A 99 16.74 -25.50 -35.11
CA PHE A 99 17.30 -24.63 -34.07
C PHE A 99 16.42 -23.42 -33.78
N TYR A 100 15.91 -22.75 -34.81
CA TYR A 100 15.00 -21.66 -34.65
C TYR A 100 13.68 -22.10 -34.00
N ALA A 101 13.12 -23.25 -34.39
CA ALA A 101 11.91 -23.79 -33.76
C ALA A 101 12.14 -24.07 -32.27
N CYS A 102 13.28 -24.67 -31.89
CA CYS A 102 13.68 -24.85 -30.50
C CYS A 102 13.81 -23.51 -29.75
N GLY A 103 14.40 -22.48 -30.38
CA GLY A 103 14.53 -21.16 -29.82
C GLY A 103 13.19 -20.48 -29.56
N VAL A 104 12.25 -20.59 -30.49
CA VAL A 104 10.88 -20.08 -30.36
C VAL A 104 10.12 -20.77 -29.21
N ILE A 105 10.21 -22.13 -29.18
CA ILE A 105 9.58 -22.91 -28.09
C ILE A 105 10.18 -22.51 -26.74
N ALA A 106 11.51 -22.40 -26.65
CA ALA A 106 12.18 -21.99 -25.42
C ALA A 106 11.75 -20.60 -24.96
N SER A 107 11.65 -19.63 -25.89
CA SER A 107 11.17 -18.27 -25.56
C SER A 107 9.71 -18.27 -25.12
N PHE A 108 8.86 -19.07 -25.74
CA PHE A 108 7.46 -19.24 -25.32
C PHE A 108 7.36 -19.83 -23.90
N VAL A 109 8.10 -20.91 -23.63
CA VAL A 109 8.15 -21.57 -22.31
C VAL A 109 8.66 -20.60 -21.25
N GLN A 110 9.74 -19.88 -21.53
CA GLN A 110 10.28 -18.84 -20.65
C GLN A 110 9.20 -17.83 -20.26
N SER A 111 8.51 -17.26 -21.25
CA SER A 111 7.48 -16.25 -21.03
C SER A 111 6.30 -16.81 -20.21
N ARG A 112 5.84 -18.02 -20.56
CA ARG A 112 4.72 -18.68 -19.88
C ARG A 112 5.03 -19.02 -18.42
N VAL A 113 6.22 -19.57 -18.16
CA VAL A 113 6.68 -19.89 -16.80
C VAL A 113 6.85 -18.62 -15.98
N MET A 114 7.42 -17.57 -16.59
CA MET A 114 7.65 -16.31 -15.89
C MET A 114 6.34 -15.62 -15.47
N ILE A 115 5.30 -15.68 -16.32
CA ILE A 115 3.96 -15.20 -15.96
C ILE A 115 3.43 -15.96 -14.73
N TYR A 116 3.54 -17.29 -14.74
CA TYR A 116 3.10 -18.13 -13.61
C TYR A 116 3.82 -17.78 -12.31
N VAL A 117 5.15 -17.68 -12.36
CA VAL A 117 5.99 -17.28 -11.20
C VAL A 117 5.60 -15.91 -10.68
N THR A 118 5.48 -14.93 -11.59
CA THR A 118 5.17 -13.56 -11.19
C THR A 118 3.79 -13.44 -10.56
N GLN A 119 2.75 -13.94 -11.22
CA GLN A 119 1.38 -13.83 -10.69
C GLN A 119 1.20 -14.60 -9.38
N GLY A 120 1.84 -15.77 -9.26
CA GLY A 120 1.84 -16.52 -8.01
C GLY A 120 2.55 -15.77 -6.88
N THR A 121 3.71 -15.17 -7.14
CA THR A 121 4.44 -14.35 -6.17
C THR A 121 3.62 -13.15 -5.72
N LEU A 122 2.97 -12.43 -6.64
CA LEU A 122 2.16 -11.27 -6.30
C LEU A 122 0.90 -11.61 -5.51
N ARG A 123 0.28 -12.75 -5.81
CA ARG A 123 -0.85 -13.26 -5.02
C ARG A 123 -0.41 -13.50 -3.58
N ASP A 124 0.68 -14.26 -3.40
CA ASP A 124 1.20 -14.62 -2.08
C ASP A 124 1.62 -13.35 -1.32
N LEU A 125 2.30 -12.42 -1.99
CA LEU A 125 2.73 -11.14 -1.39
C LEU A 125 1.56 -10.25 -0.93
N ARG A 126 0.48 -10.15 -1.74
CA ARG A 126 -0.72 -9.40 -1.35
C ARG A 126 -1.42 -10.03 -0.15
N GLN A 127 -1.44 -11.35 -0.11
CA GLN A 127 -2.03 -12.09 1.01
C GLN A 127 -1.22 -11.87 2.30
N ASP A 128 0.11 -11.98 2.22
CA ASP A 128 1.00 -11.75 3.37
C ASP A 128 0.90 -10.30 3.87
N LEU A 129 0.90 -9.32 2.94
CA LEU A 129 0.75 -7.90 3.27
C LEU A 129 -0.59 -7.62 3.97
N PHE A 130 -1.69 -8.14 3.44
CA PHE A 130 -3.01 -7.92 4.03
C PHE A 130 -3.13 -8.58 5.40
N ALA A 131 -2.71 -9.83 5.51
CA ALA A 131 -2.72 -10.56 6.79
C ALA A 131 -1.82 -9.91 7.85
N HIS A 132 -0.72 -9.26 7.42
CA HIS A 132 0.15 -8.53 8.33
C HIS A 132 -0.45 -7.17 8.71
N MET A 133 -1.02 -6.44 7.76
CA MET A 133 -1.68 -5.15 8.00
C MET A 133 -2.80 -5.26 9.04
N GLU A 134 -3.60 -6.33 9.01
CA GLU A 134 -4.66 -6.58 10.00
C GLU A 134 -4.13 -6.81 11.43
N LYS A 135 -2.84 -7.09 11.57
CA LYS A 135 -2.18 -7.30 12.86
C LYS A 135 -1.43 -6.06 13.38
N LEU A 136 -1.39 -4.98 12.60
CA LEU A 136 -0.68 -3.78 13.00
C LEU A 136 -1.46 -3.00 14.06
N PRO A 137 -0.74 -2.32 15.00
CA PRO A 137 -1.39 -1.47 15.99
C PRO A 137 -2.03 -0.25 15.34
N ILE A 138 -3.08 0.30 15.96
CA ILE A 138 -3.78 1.52 15.50
C ILE A 138 -2.81 2.69 15.30
N ARG A 139 -1.76 2.78 16.13
CA ARG A 139 -0.69 3.79 16.00
C ARG A 139 -0.12 3.86 14.57
N TYR A 140 0.01 2.72 13.89
CA TYR A 140 0.50 2.70 12.51
C TYR A 140 -0.42 3.49 11.58
N PHE A 141 -1.72 3.27 11.68
CA PHE A 141 -2.74 3.95 10.85
C PHE A 141 -2.91 5.44 11.22
N ASP A 142 -2.72 5.80 12.48
CA ASP A 142 -2.76 7.19 12.93
C ASP A 142 -1.55 8.01 12.46
N THR A 143 -0.40 7.36 12.24
CA THR A 143 0.86 8.01 11.84
C THR A 143 1.11 7.99 10.35
N HIS A 144 0.44 7.12 9.59
CA HIS A 144 0.61 6.96 8.14
C HIS A 144 -0.66 7.34 7.39
N ALA A 145 -0.51 8.11 6.31
CA ALA A 145 -1.65 8.45 5.48
C ALA A 145 -2.20 7.21 4.76
N HIS A 146 -3.51 7.02 4.75
CA HIS A 146 -4.17 5.90 4.06
C HIS A 146 -3.78 5.80 2.58
N GLY A 147 -3.57 6.95 1.91
CA GLY A 147 -3.11 7.00 0.53
C GLY A 147 -1.70 6.44 0.33
N ASP A 148 -0.79 6.63 1.30
CA ASP A 148 0.56 6.07 1.24
C ASP A 148 0.52 4.54 1.39
N ILE A 149 -0.30 4.02 2.32
CA ILE A 149 -0.52 2.58 2.50
C ILE A 149 -1.14 1.98 1.23
N MET A 150 -2.17 2.62 0.67
CA MET A 150 -2.82 2.16 -0.57
C MET A 150 -1.85 2.17 -1.76
N SER A 151 -0.92 3.13 -1.82
CA SER A 151 0.13 3.19 -2.85
C SER A 151 1.05 1.97 -2.83
N ILE A 152 1.29 1.36 -1.65
CA ILE A 152 2.06 0.10 -1.55
C ILE A 152 1.32 -1.03 -2.27
N TYR A 153 0.00 -1.16 -2.05
CA TYR A 153 -0.82 -2.22 -2.67
C TYR A 153 -1.02 -2.04 -4.18
N THR A 154 -0.99 -0.81 -4.67
CA THR A 154 -1.24 -0.50 -6.09
C THR A 154 0.07 -0.28 -6.85
N ASN A 155 0.77 0.82 -6.57
CA ASN A 155 1.92 1.26 -7.36
C ASN A 155 3.17 0.42 -7.10
N ASP A 156 3.48 0.12 -5.82
CA ASP A 156 4.72 -0.57 -5.47
C ASP A 156 4.68 -2.04 -5.87
N ILE A 157 3.55 -2.70 -5.67
CA ILE A 157 3.34 -4.07 -6.16
C ILE A 157 3.40 -4.11 -7.69
N ASP A 158 2.90 -3.10 -8.41
CA ASP A 158 2.98 -3.08 -9.89
C ASP A 158 4.40 -2.86 -10.39
N THR A 159 5.18 -1.98 -9.78
CA THR A 159 6.60 -1.81 -10.10
C THR A 159 7.40 -3.08 -9.81
N LEU A 160 7.09 -3.79 -8.73
CA LEU A 160 7.68 -5.08 -8.39
C LEU A 160 7.29 -6.15 -9.42
N ARG A 161 6.02 -6.17 -9.87
CA ARG A 161 5.55 -7.04 -10.96
C ARG A 161 6.38 -6.82 -12.21
N GLN A 162 6.56 -5.58 -12.65
CA GLN A 162 7.34 -5.24 -13.85
C GLN A 162 8.80 -5.67 -13.71
N MET A 163 9.40 -5.46 -12.54
CA MET A 163 10.77 -5.90 -12.26
C MET A 163 10.91 -7.41 -12.38
N ILE A 164 10.04 -8.20 -11.74
CA ILE A 164 10.12 -9.66 -11.72
C ILE A 164 9.77 -10.24 -13.08
N SER A 165 8.65 -9.78 -13.72
CA SER A 165 8.15 -10.40 -14.96
C SER A 165 8.96 -10.06 -16.20
N GLN A 166 9.53 -8.86 -16.25
CA GLN A 166 10.15 -8.33 -17.47
C GLN A 166 11.61 -7.95 -17.25
N SER A 167 11.90 -7.11 -16.24
CA SER A 167 13.22 -6.48 -16.18
C SER A 167 14.34 -7.45 -15.82
N LEU A 168 14.16 -8.31 -14.83
CA LEU A 168 15.17 -9.29 -14.45
C LEU A 168 15.42 -10.34 -15.55
N PRO A 169 14.38 -10.97 -16.14
CA PRO A 169 14.60 -11.90 -17.27
C PRO A 169 15.22 -11.23 -18.48
N GLN A 170 14.81 -10.00 -18.81
CA GLN A 170 15.35 -9.27 -19.95
C GLN A 170 16.81 -8.86 -19.73
N LEU A 171 17.19 -8.44 -18.51
CA LEU A 171 18.59 -8.17 -18.17
C LEU A 171 19.45 -9.42 -18.37
N LEU A 172 18.97 -10.56 -17.88
CA LEU A 172 19.68 -11.84 -18.05
C LEU A 172 19.83 -12.19 -19.55
N ASN A 173 18.76 -12.08 -20.31
CA ASN A 173 18.74 -12.34 -21.75
C ASN A 173 19.72 -11.41 -22.48
N CYS A 174 19.65 -10.08 -22.24
CA CYS A 174 20.55 -9.12 -22.86
C CYS A 174 22.02 -9.39 -22.49
N THR A 175 22.30 -9.73 -21.23
CA THR A 175 23.66 -10.00 -20.76
C THR A 175 24.23 -11.26 -21.45
N ILE A 176 23.48 -12.36 -21.46
CA ILE A 176 23.89 -13.61 -22.13
C ILE A 176 24.06 -13.39 -23.64
N ASN A 177 23.15 -12.63 -24.26
CA ASN A 177 23.23 -12.31 -25.69
C ASN A 177 24.48 -11.48 -26.01
N VAL A 178 24.73 -10.38 -25.28
CA VAL A 178 25.94 -9.55 -25.47
C VAL A 178 27.20 -10.37 -25.33
N VAL A 179 27.32 -11.23 -24.30
CA VAL A 179 28.48 -12.07 -24.08
C VAL A 179 28.63 -13.09 -25.21
N SER A 180 27.54 -13.77 -25.62
CA SER A 180 27.59 -14.79 -26.69
C SER A 180 27.94 -14.19 -28.05
N VAL A 181 27.34 -13.04 -28.40
CA VAL A 181 27.66 -12.32 -29.64
C VAL A 181 29.11 -11.84 -29.63
N PHE A 182 29.57 -11.28 -28.52
CA PHE A 182 30.95 -10.79 -28.36
C PHE A 182 31.98 -11.92 -28.56
N VAL A 183 31.76 -13.05 -27.90
CA VAL A 183 32.62 -14.24 -28.07
C VAL A 183 32.61 -14.72 -29.54
N SER A 184 31.43 -14.74 -30.16
CA SER A 184 31.31 -15.15 -31.59
C SER A 184 32.04 -14.17 -32.52
N MET A 185 32.00 -12.88 -32.26
CA MET A 185 32.73 -11.85 -33.03
C MET A 185 34.25 -12.01 -32.87
N LEU A 186 34.76 -12.29 -31.65
CA LEU A 186 36.19 -12.56 -31.41
C LEU A 186 36.69 -13.77 -32.19
N VAL A 187 35.89 -14.82 -32.21
CA VAL A 187 36.24 -16.05 -32.96
C VAL A 187 36.23 -15.82 -34.47
N LEU A 188 35.34 -14.97 -34.97
CA LEU A 188 35.25 -14.68 -36.41
C LEU A 188 36.38 -13.78 -36.90
N SER A 189 36.66 -12.67 -36.20
CA SER A 189 37.70 -11.69 -36.59
C SER A 189 38.06 -10.74 -35.45
N LEU A 190 39.28 -10.85 -34.93
CA LEU A 190 39.80 -9.97 -33.89
C LEU A 190 39.94 -8.51 -34.37
N PRO A 191 40.44 -8.18 -35.58
CA PRO A 191 40.53 -6.81 -36.05
C PRO A 191 39.18 -6.10 -36.15
N LEU A 192 38.15 -6.77 -36.70
CA LEU A 192 36.83 -6.20 -36.85
C LEU A 192 36.13 -6.02 -35.47
N THR A 193 36.38 -6.92 -34.55
CA THR A 193 35.88 -6.82 -33.18
C THR A 193 36.48 -5.60 -32.48
N ALA A 194 37.76 -5.29 -32.65
CA ALA A 194 38.40 -4.11 -32.13
C ALA A 194 37.73 -2.79 -32.66
N VAL A 195 37.43 -2.75 -33.98
CA VAL A 195 36.69 -1.63 -34.57
C VAL A 195 35.30 -1.48 -33.96
N THR A 196 34.58 -2.59 -33.80
CA THR A 196 33.24 -2.55 -33.18
C THR A 196 33.30 -2.05 -31.74
N ILE A 197 34.27 -2.51 -30.92
CA ILE A 197 34.46 -2.04 -29.55
C ILE A 197 34.73 -0.52 -29.53
N GLY A 198 35.62 -0.04 -30.40
CA GLY A 198 35.91 1.39 -30.55
C GLY A 198 34.64 2.23 -30.80
N MET A 199 33.78 1.75 -31.73
CA MET A 199 32.51 2.40 -32.05
C MET A 199 31.52 2.31 -30.90
N VAL A 200 31.46 1.19 -30.16
CA VAL A 200 30.60 1.05 -28.95
C VAL A 200 31.01 2.07 -27.88
N LEU A 201 32.31 2.27 -27.67
CA LEU A 201 32.77 3.31 -26.73
C LEU A 201 32.33 4.72 -27.14
N VAL A 202 32.35 5.04 -28.46
CA VAL A 202 31.83 6.31 -29.01
C VAL A 202 30.31 6.43 -28.72
N VAL A 203 29.53 5.37 -28.98
CA VAL A 203 28.09 5.33 -28.69
C VAL A 203 27.83 5.54 -27.20
N LEU A 204 28.55 4.84 -26.31
CA LEU A 204 28.39 4.98 -24.86
C LEU A 204 28.72 6.40 -24.38
N PHE A 205 29.79 7.01 -24.93
CA PHE A 205 30.15 8.40 -24.60
C PHE A 205 29.07 9.39 -25.03
N ALA A 206 28.58 9.27 -26.27
CA ALA A 206 27.52 10.12 -26.80
C ALA A 206 26.21 9.95 -26.00
N THR A 207 25.82 8.73 -25.71
CA THR A 207 24.63 8.41 -24.90
C THR A 207 24.75 8.96 -23.48
N LYS A 208 25.93 8.84 -22.84
CA LYS A 208 26.17 9.38 -21.50
C LYS A 208 26.02 10.90 -21.47
N LYS A 209 26.60 11.61 -22.47
CA LYS A 209 26.54 13.06 -22.56
C LYS A 209 25.11 13.57 -22.78
N LEU A 210 24.39 13.01 -23.77
CA LEU A 210 23.00 13.38 -24.06
C LEU A 210 22.05 12.97 -22.92
N GLY A 211 22.22 11.79 -22.36
CA GLY A 211 21.41 11.30 -21.24
C GLY A 211 21.57 12.16 -19.98
N SER A 212 22.78 12.68 -19.71
CA SER A 212 23.01 13.61 -18.61
C SER A 212 22.28 14.95 -18.83
N LEU A 213 22.31 15.51 -20.07
CA LEU A 213 21.57 16.72 -20.41
C LEU A 213 20.05 16.50 -20.28
N SER A 214 19.54 15.45 -20.90
CA SER A 214 18.13 15.07 -20.83
C SER A 214 17.67 14.91 -19.37
N GLY A 215 18.46 14.21 -18.54
CA GLY A 215 18.16 14.00 -17.13
C GLY A 215 17.99 15.28 -16.32
N ARG A 216 18.83 16.30 -16.58
CA ARG A 216 18.69 17.62 -15.92
C ARG A 216 17.35 18.29 -16.26
N TYR A 217 16.97 18.28 -17.53
CA TYR A 217 15.69 18.87 -17.96
C TYR A 217 14.48 18.06 -17.51
N PHE A 218 14.58 16.73 -17.41
CA PHE A 218 13.51 15.91 -16.81
C PHE A 218 13.27 16.23 -15.34
N VAL A 219 14.33 16.52 -14.57
CA VAL A 219 14.17 16.97 -13.17
C VAL A 219 13.46 18.32 -13.10
N ALA A 220 13.82 19.27 -13.99
CA ALA A 220 13.15 20.57 -14.10
C ALA A 220 11.66 20.38 -14.49
N GLN A 221 11.39 19.59 -15.52
CA GLN A 221 10.03 19.26 -15.95
C GLN A 221 9.19 18.68 -14.81
N GLN A 222 9.73 17.74 -14.00
CA GLN A 222 9.01 17.16 -12.87
C GLN A 222 8.69 18.19 -11.78
N LYS A 223 9.61 19.14 -11.54
CA LYS A 223 9.39 20.25 -10.61
C LYS A 223 8.24 21.16 -11.10
N ASP A 224 8.28 21.55 -12.40
CA ASP A 224 7.27 22.42 -12.98
C ASP A 224 5.90 21.72 -13.07
N LEU A 225 5.88 20.41 -13.39
CA LEU A 225 4.66 19.59 -13.35
C LEU A 225 4.06 19.51 -11.94
N GLY A 226 4.90 19.33 -10.91
CA GLY A 226 4.45 19.39 -9.53
C GLY A 226 3.85 20.73 -9.14
N SER A 227 4.48 21.85 -9.60
CA SER A 227 3.99 23.20 -9.35
C SER A 227 2.62 23.45 -10.00
N ILE A 228 2.41 22.99 -11.25
CA ILE A 228 1.13 23.20 -11.95
C ILE A 228 0.03 22.32 -11.36
N ASN A 229 0.33 21.06 -11.02
CA ASN A 229 -0.64 20.16 -10.39
C ASN A 229 -1.10 20.67 -9.03
N GLY A 230 -0.18 21.14 -8.17
CA GLY A 230 -0.53 21.75 -6.88
C GLY A 230 -1.40 23.02 -7.05
N PHE A 231 -1.11 23.83 -8.07
CA PHE A 231 -1.95 24.98 -8.38
C PHE A 231 -3.35 24.58 -8.84
N ILE A 232 -3.48 23.55 -9.73
CA ILE A 232 -4.78 23.04 -10.17
C ILE A 232 -5.60 22.54 -8.96
N GLU A 233 -5.00 21.74 -8.08
CA GLU A 233 -5.64 21.22 -6.86
C GLU A 233 -6.13 22.35 -5.97
N GLU A 234 -5.28 23.36 -5.69
CA GLU A 234 -5.66 24.55 -4.92
C GLU A 234 -6.84 25.31 -5.55
N GLN A 235 -6.82 25.49 -6.89
CA GLN A 235 -7.91 26.19 -7.58
C GLN A 235 -9.20 25.38 -7.61
N MET A 236 -9.12 24.03 -7.72
CA MET A 236 -10.31 23.16 -7.66
C MET A 236 -10.96 23.17 -6.28
N GLU A 237 -10.17 23.08 -5.22
CA GLU A 237 -10.68 23.18 -3.84
C GLU A 237 -11.25 24.58 -3.56
N GLY A 238 -10.54 25.62 -4.02
CA GLY A 238 -10.93 27.02 -3.84
C GLY A 238 -11.93 27.56 -4.88
N GLN A 239 -12.49 26.73 -5.78
CA GLN A 239 -13.27 27.22 -6.93
C GLN A 239 -14.44 28.11 -6.55
N LYS A 240 -15.12 27.83 -5.44
CA LYS A 240 -16.21 28.69 -4.92
C LYS A 240 -15.71 30.07 -4.55
N VAL A 241 -14.52 30.17 -3.96
CA VAL A 241 -13.88 31.43 -3.58
C VAL A 241 -13.48 32.21 -4.83
N VAL A 242 -12.85 31.56 -5.80
CA VAL A 242 -12.49 32.16 -7.08
C VAL A 242 -13.71 32.79 -7.76
N LYS A 243 -14.84 32.06 -7.78
CA LYS A 243 -16.10 32.51 -8.38
C LYS A 243 -16.74 33.70 -7.65
N VAL A 244 -16.78 33.63 -6.30
CA VAL A 244 -17.38 34.71 -5.49
C VAL A 244 -16.62 36.03 -5.61
N PHE A 245 -15.29 35.94 -5.72
CA PHE A 245 -14.43 37.13 -5.86
C PHE A 245 -14.09 37.50 -7.31
N CYS A 246 -14.62 36.78 -8.30
CA CYS A 246 -14.41 37.03 -9.74
C CYS A 246 -12.91 37.10 -10.13
N HIS A 247 -12.11 36.15 -9.63
CA HIS A 247 -10.67 36.10 -9.88
C HIS A 247 -10.25 35.10 -10.97
N GLU A 248 -11.18 34.71 -11.87
CA GLU A 248 -10.92 33.73 -12.93
C GLU A 248 -9.77 34.13 -13.85
N ASP A 249 -9.79 35.39 -14.34
CA ASP A 249 -8.76 35.88 -15.27
C ASP A 249 -7.37 35.87 -14.65
N LYS A 250 -7.26 36.20 -13.35
CA LYS A 250 -6.00 36.16 -12.60
C LYS A 250 -5.52 34.72 -12.44
N SER A 251 -6.41 33.79 -12.17
CA SER A 251 -6.10 32.37 -12.05
C SER A 251 -5.64 31.78 -13.37
N VAL A 252 -6.29 32.15 -14.49
CA VAL A 252 -5.90 31.75 -15.85
C VAL A 252 -4.52 32.31 -16.20
N ALA A 253 -4.25 33.58 -15.90
CA ALA A 253 -2.94 34.18 -16.17
C ALA A 253 -1.80 33.49 -15.41
N GLU A 254 -2.01 33.14 -14.12
CA GLU A 254 -1.01 32.42 -13.32
C GLU A 254 -0.84 30.98 -13.82
N PHE A 255 -1.93 30.30 -14.18
CA PHE A 255 -1.86 28.99 -14.82
C PHE A 255 -1.03 29.02 -16.09
N THR A 256 -1.32 29.99 -16.98
CA THR A 256 -0.60 30.16 -18.26
C THR A 256 0.90 30.35 -18.03
N ARG A 257 1.28 31.18 -17.04
CA ARG A 257 2.69 31.41 -16.69
C ARG A 257 3.39 30.10 -16.25
N ARG A 258 2.73 29.28 -15.42
CA ARG A 258 3.27 27.98 -14.95
C ARG A 258 3.33 26.97 -16.08
N ASN A 259 2.29 26.95 -16.93
CA ASN A 259 2.22 26.05 -18.09
C ASN A 259 3.31 26.34 -19.12
N GLU A 260 3.64 27.62 -19.34
CA GLU A 260 4.75 28.02 -20.22
C GLU A 260 6.11 27.56 -19.67
N ALA A 261 6.33 27.67 -18.35
CA ALA A 261 7.54 27.15 -17.72
C ALA A 261 7.64 25.61 -17.90
N LEU A 262 6.53 24.88 -17.70
CA LEU A 262 6.46 23.44 -17.94
C LEU A 262 6.71 23.11 -19.42
N PHE A 263 6.14 23.89 -20.36
CA PHE A 263 6.37 23.70 -21.79
C PHE A 263 7.86 23.75 -22.14
N HIS A 264 8.57 24.79 -21.69
CA HIS A 264 10.01 24.95 -21.97
C HIS A 264 10.86 23.82 -21.37
N SER A 265 10.60 23.44 -20.13
CA SER A 265 11.35 22.35 -19.49
C SER A 265 11.05 21.00 -20.14
N ALA A 266 9.78 20.73 -20.51
CA ALA A 266 9.37 19.52 -21.20
C ALA A 266 9.90 19.45 -22.63
N GLN A 267 9.87 20.56 -23.39
CA GLN A 267 10.42 20.65 -24.74
C GLN A 267 11.91 20.27 -24.73
N ASN A 268 12.71 20.88 -23.85
CA ASN A 268 14.13 20.59 -23.75
C ASN A 268 14.40 19.14 -23.33
N ALA A 269 13.68 18.63 -22.32
CA ALA A 269 13.81 17.26 -21.86
C ALA A 269 13.55 16.26 -22.98
N ASN A 270 12.46 16.45 -23.73
CA ASN A 270 12.06 15.55 -24.82
C ASN A 270 12.96 15.72 -26.06
N THR A 271 13.45 16.92 -26.37
CA THR A 271 14.39 17.12 -27.48
C THR A 271 15.65 16.28 -27.29
N PHE A 272 16.31 16.39 -26.12
CA PHE A 272 17.53 15.62 -25.86
C PHE A 272 17.27 14.13 -25.73
N SER A 273 16.11 13.72 -25.17
CA SER A 273 15.71 12.32 -25.06
C SER A 273 15.45 11.71 -26.44
N SER A 274 14.74 12.42 -27.30
CA SER A 274 14.36 11.93 -28.65
C SER A 274 15.55 11.76 -29.59
N LEU A 275 16.64 12.50 -29.36
CA LEU A 275 17.87 12.38 -30.13
C LEU A 275 18.69 11.13 -29.80
N LEU A 276 18.49 10.51 -28.63
CA LEU A 276 19.31 9.36 -28.17
C LEU A 276 19.19 8.14 -29.09
N MET A 277 17.95 7.73 -29.44
CA MET A 277 17.75 6.55 -30.28
C MET A 277 18.24 6.75 -31.73
N PRO A 278 17.87 7.83 -32.45
CA PRO A 278 18.37 8.05 -33.80
C PRO A 278 19.89 8.17 -33.86
N LEU A 279 20.52 8.91 -32.92
CA LEU A 279 21.96 9.04 -32.87
C LEU A 279 22.67 7.70 -32.67
N SER A 280 22.19 6.89 -31.71
CA SER A 280 22.75 5.55 -31.46
C SER A 280 22.59 4.64 -32.68
N ALA A 281 21.45 4.71 -33.37
CA ALA A 281 21.19 3.93 -34.57
C ALA A 281 22.14 4.34 -35.73
N GLN A 282 22.33 5.66 -35.93
CA GLN A 282 23.24 6.15 -37.00
C GLN A 282 24.70 5.85 -36.69
N LEU A 283 25.14 5.97 -35.43
CA LEU A 283 26.49 5.55 -35.04
C LEU A 283 26.66 4.03 -35.23
N GLY A 284 25.62 3.24 -34.98
CA GLY A 284 25.60 1.80 -35.33
C GLY A 284 25.72 1.53 -36.83
N ASN A 285 25.09 2.32 -37.69
CA ASN A 285 25.21 2.23 -39.13
C ASN A 285 26.62 2.62 -39.59
N VAL A 286 27.24 3.63 -39.00
CA VAL A 286 28.65 3.99 -39.26
C VAL A 286 29.57 2.82 -38.89
N SER A 287 29.36 2.19 -37.73
CA SER A 287 30.08 0.98 -37.32
C SER A 287 29.94 -0.14 -38.37
N TYR A 288 28.72 -0.38 -38.85
CA TYR A 288 28.44 -1.36 -39.89
C TYR A 288 29.19 -1.09 -41.17
N VAL A 289 29.18 0.16 -41.68
CA VAL A 289 29.90 0.54 -42.91
C VAL A 289 31.41 0.41 -42.74
N LEU A 290 31.97 0.83 -41.60
CA LEU A 290 33.41 0.64 -41.33
C LEU A 290 33.81 -0.85 -41.30
N CYS A 291 33.02 -1.67 -40.63
CA CYS A 291 33.23 -3.12 -40.59
C CYS A 291 33.06 -3.77 -41.99
N ALA A 292 32.11 -3.28 -42.80
CA ALA A 292 31.95 -3.78 -44.19
C ALA A 292 33.14 -3.41 -45.07
N MET A 293 33.64 -2.19 -44.98
CA MET A 293 34.81 -1.76 -45.76
C MET A 293 36.09 -2.53 -45.35
N ILE A 294 36.41 -2.52 -44.06
CA ILE A 294 37.63 -3.19 -43.55
C ILE A 294 37.50 -4.71 -43.75
N GLY A 295 36.34 -5.30 -43.44
CA GLY A 295 36.08 -6.71 -43.60
C GLY A 295 36.06 -7.16 -45.06
N GLY A 296 35.60 -6.31 -45.98
CA GLY A 296 35.70 -6.52 -47.42
C GLY A 296 37.18 -6.61 -47.90
N ILE A 297 38.03 -5.69 -47.44
CA ILE A 297 39.48 -5.73 -47.74
C ILE A 297 40.12 -7.01 -47.18
N LEU A 298 39.79 -7.41 -45.94
CA LEU A 298 40.30 -8.65 -45.32
C LEU A 298 39.82 -9.90 -46.06
N ALA A 299 38.56 -9.95 -46.46
CA ALA A 299 37.98 -11.11 -47.15
C ALA A 299 38.48 -11.28 -48.59
N LEU A 300 38.60 -10.17 -49.36
CA LEU A 300 39.13 -10.19 -50.72
C LEU A 300 40.65 -10.41 -50.76
N GLY A 301 41.36 -9.89 -49.76
CA GLY A 301 42.79 -10.08 -49.60
C GLY A 301 43.21 -11.45 -49.04
N GLY A 302 42.26 -12.28 -48.61
CA GLY A 302 42.53 -13.58 -47.98
C GLY A 302 43.29 -13.48 -46.65
N ILE A 303 43.32 -12.31 -46.03
CA ILE A 303 44.11 -12.02 -44.83
C ILE A 303 43.54 -12.76 -43.63
N GLY A 304 44.30 -13.63 -43.00
CA GLY A 304 43.90 -14.40 -41.83
C GLY A 304 42.80 -15.44 -42.07
N GLY A 305 42.60 -15.88 -43.34
CA GLY A 305 41.57 -16.88 -43.70
C GLY A 305 40.12 -16.37 -43.52
N PHE A 306 39.91 -15.03 -43.44
CA PHE A 306 38.60 -14.44 -43.33
C PHE A 306 37.84 -14.52 -44.66
N THR A 307 36.58 -15.00 -44.63
CA THR A 307 35.78 -15.33 -45.80
C THR A 307 34.63 -14.33 -46.01
N LEU A 308 33.99 -14.35 -47.20
CA LEU A 308 32.78 -13.55 -47.47
C LEU A 308 31.61 -13.95 -46.57
N GLY A 309 31.45 -15.26 -46.31
CA GLY A 309 30.45 -15.74 -45.35
C GLY A 309 30.77 -15.31 -43.93
N GLY A 310 32.05 -15.27 -43.55
CA GLY A 310 32.51 -14.71 -42.29
C GLY A 310 32.16 -13.25 -42.14
N LEU A 311 32.35 -12.45 -43.22
CA LEU A 311 31.95 -11.02 -43.25
C LEU A 311 30.43 -10.84 -43.05
N ALA A 312 29.63 -11.60 -43.79
CA ALA A 312 28.15 -11.51 -43.68
C ALA A 312 27.66 -11.82 -42.25
N SER A 313 28.19 -12.90 -41.63
CA SER A 313 27.89 -13.23 -40.25
C SER A 313 28.36 -12.18 -39.27
N PHE A 314 29.57 -11.60 -39.45
CA PHE A 314 30.12 -10.56 -38.60
C PHE A 314 29.28 -9.28 -38.65
N LEU A 315 28.86 -8.86 -39.84
CA LEU A 315 28.00 -7.69 -40.02
C LEU A 315 26.62 -7.86 -39.34
N THR A 316 26.08 -9.07 -39.37
CA THR A 316 24.83 -9.41 -38.66
C THR A 316 25.04 -9.35 -37.16
N PHE A 317 26.14 -9.85 -36.61
CA PHE A 317 26.48 -9.73 -35.21
C PHE A 317 26.72 -8.28 -34.79
N ASN A 318 27.43 -7.47 -35.58
CA ASN A 318 27.64 -6.04 -35.32
C ASN A 318 26.30 -5.30 -35.17
N LYS A 319 25.35 -5.57 -36.07
CA LYS A 319 24.01 -4.96 -35.99
C LYS A 319 23.23 -5.41 -34.74
N SER A 320 23.37 -6.72 -34.39
CA SER A 320 22.67 -7.31 -33.20
C SER A 320 23.32 -6.90 -31.87
N PHE A 321 24.55 -6.41 -31.84
CA PHE A 321 25.31 -6.09 -30.64
C PHE A 321 24.86 -4.76 -29.98
N ASN A 322 24.46 -3.77 -30.77
CA ASN A 322 24.18 -2.44 -30.29
C ASN A 322 22.81 -2.31 -29.52
N MET A 323 21.78 -3.04 -29.98
CA MET A 323 20.45 -2.95 -29.34
C MET A 323 20.40 -3.45 -27.88
N PRO A 324 20.99 -4.60 -27.52
CA PRO A 324 20.95 -5.08 -26.14
C PRO A 324 21.63 -4.14 -25.13
N ILE A 325 22.67 -3.40 -25.54
CA ILE A 325 23.38 -2.45 -24.68
C ILE A 325 22.43 -1.31 -24.23
N ALA A 326 21.66 -0.76 -25.17
CA ALA A 326 20.65 0.26 -24.86
C ALA A 326 19.53 -0.29 -23.97
N GLN A 327 19.10 -1.54 -24.21
CA GLN A 327 18.07 -2.21 -23.42
C GLN A 327 18.52 -2.45 -21.97
N ILE A 328 19.78 -2.86 -21.72
CA ILE A 328 20.32 -3.03 -20.37
C ILE A 328 20.16 -1.75 -19.55
N SER A 329 20.51 -0.60 -20.10
CA SER A 329 20.38 0.69 -19.41
C SER A 329 18.93 1.01 -19.03
N MET A 330 17.98 0.71 -19.91
CA MET A 330 16.56 0.91 -19.66
C MET A 330 16.03 -0.05 -18.58
N GLN A 331 16.42 -1.34 -18.65
CA GLN A 331 16.01 -2.33 -17.66
C GLN A 331 16.57 -2.06 -16.27
N LEU A 332 17.79 -1.54 -16.17
CA LEU A 332 18.37 -1.12 -14.88
C LEU A 332 17.52 -0.06 -14.18
N ASN A 333 16.94 0.90 -14.93
CA ASN A 333 16.03 1.88 -14.33
C ASN A 333 14.77 1.21 -13.75
N PHE A 334 14.16 0.27 -14.46
CA PHE A 334 13.00 -0.46 -13.97
C PHE A 334 13.34 -1.34 -12.75
N VAL A 335 14.54 -1.93 -12.73
CA VAL A 335 15.01 -2.67 -11.54
C VAL A 335 15.16 -1.74 -10.34
N VAL A 336 15.76 -0.56 -10.51
CA VAL A 336 15.88 0.43 -9.41
C VAL A 336 14.51 0.86 -8.90
N MET A 337 13.55 1.12 -9.80
CA MET A 337 12.18 1.46 -9.40
C MET A 337 11.48 0.29 -8.69
N GLY A 338 11.62 -0.92 -9.20
CA GLY A 338 11.06 -2.11 -8.57
C GLY A 338 11.67 -2.41 -7.20
N LEU A 339 12.98 -2.17 -7.03
CA LEU A 339 13.64 -2.29 -5.72
C LEU A 339 13.17 -1.24 -4.72
N ALA A 340 12.91 -0.01 -5.17
CA ALA A 340 12.35 1.03 -4.30
C ALA A 340 10.92 0.68 -3.86
N GLY A 341 10.10 0.11 -4.74
CA GLY A 341 8.79 -0.43 -4.38
C GLY A 341 8.90 -1.62 -3.42
N ALA A 342 9.81 -2.56 -3.71
CA ALA A 342 10.07 -3.71 -2.85
C ALA A 342 10.52 -3.31 -1.44
N ASP A 343 11.34 -2.27 -1.31
CA ASP A 343 11.79 -1.75 -0.02
C ASP A 343 10.60 -1.26 0.83
N ARG A 344 9.67 -0.52 0.24
CA ARG A 344 8.46 -0.06 0.96
C ARG A 344 7.54 -1.23 1.33
N VAL A 345 7.35 -2.19 0.42
CA VAL A 345 6.59 -3.42 0.69
C VAL A 345 7.19 -4.19 1.86
N PHE A 346 8.52 -4.38 1.87
CA PHE A 346 9.17 -5.10 2.95
C PHE A 346 9.21 -4.32 4.26
N ARG A 347 9.28 -2.99 4.23
CA ARG A 347 9.14 -2.18 5.45
C ARG A 347 7.78 -2.40 6.10
N LEU A 348 6.70 -2.41 5.32
CA LEU A 348 5.37 -2.71 5.86
C LEU A 348 5.30 -4.11 6.46
N LEU A 349 5.95 -5.11 5.84
CA LEU A 349 6.02 -6.49 6.37
C LEU A 349 6.93 -6.63 7.60
N ASP A 350 7.86 -5.71 7.80
CA ASP A 350 8.79 -5.69 8.93
C ASP A 350 8.26 -4.84 10.11
N GLU A 351 7.15 -4.10 9.94
CA GLU A 351 6.52 -3.37 11.05
C GLU A 351 6.11 -4.36 12.14
N GLU A 352 6.28 -3.96 13.38
CA GLU A 352 5.96 -4.80 14.52
C GLU A 352 4.43 -4.95 14.65
N PRO A 353 3.91 -6.20 14.69
CA PRO A 353 2.50 -6.43 14.93
C PRO A 353 2.12 -5.99 16.35
N GLU A 354 0.82 -5.79 16.56
CA GLU A 354 0.31 -5.46 17.89
C GLU A 354 0.66 -6.57 18.90
N VAL A 355 1.41 -6.21 19.94
CA VAL A 355 1.82 -7.14 21.00
C VAL A 355 0.66 -7.32 21.98
N ASP A 356 0.31 -8.57 22.30
CA ASP A 356 -0.66 -8.92 23.33
C ASP A 356 -0.07 -9.95 24.30
N GLU A 357 0.22 -9.49 25.52
CA GLU A 357 0.74 -10.32 26.61
C GLU A 357 -0.38 -10.72 27.60
N GLY A 358 -1.65 -10.49 27.24
CA GLY A 358 -2.80 -10.80 28.05
C GLY A 358 -2.95 -12.29 28.32
N GLN A 359 -3.30 -12.65 29.54
CA GLN A 359 -3.53 -14.03 29.99
C GLN A 359 -4.96 -14.24 30.50
N VAL A 360 -5.70 -13.17 30.74
CA VAL A 360 -7.08 -13.19 31.20
C VAL A 360 -8.01 -13.22 29.99
N GLU A 361 -8.93 -14.16 29.96
CA GLU A 361 -9.88 -14.38 28.86
C GLU A 361 -11.30 -13.98 29.26
N LEU A 362 -12.09 -13.55 28.27
CA LEU A 362 -13.52 -13.29 28.42
C LEU A 362 -14.30 -14.59 28.10
N VAL A 363 -15.07 -15.09 29.05
CA VAL A 363 -15.85 -16.31 28.89
C VAL A 363 -17.32 -16.11 29.26
N ASN A 364 -18.21 -16.85 28.59
CA ASN A 364 -19.61 -16.96 29.04
C ASN A 364 -19.71 -17.83 30.29
N VAL A 365 -20.52 -17.42 31.25
CA VAL A 365 -20.69 -18.12 32.52
C VAL A 365 -22.16 -18.39 32.85
N LYS A 366 -22.39 -19.48 33.57
CA LYS A 366 -23.67 -19.81 34.23
C LYS A 366 -23.43 -19.93 35.74
N GLU A 367 -24.46 -19.69 36.54
CA GLU A 367 -24.44 -20.01 37.97
C GLU A 367 -24.77 -21.48 38.18
N ASP A 368 -23.92 -22.17 38.92
CA ASP A 368 -24.18 -23.54 39.41
C ASP A 368 -25.18 -23.52 40.56
N HIS A 369 -25.66 -24.69 40.97
CA HIS A 369 -26.59 -24.84 42.09
C HIS A 369 -26.10 -24.23 43.43
N ASP A 370 -24.77 -24.12 43.59
CA ASP A 370 -24.10 -23.51 44.74
C ASP A 370 -23.83 -22.01 44.60
N GLY A 371 -24.28 -21.37 43.49
CA GLY A 371 -24.07 -19.94 43.21
C GLY A 371 -22.67 -19.60 42.67
N ASN A 372 -21.84 -20.61 42.33
CA ASN A 372 -20.54 -20.37 41.73
C ASN A 372 -20.66 -20.18 40.21
N LEU A 373 -19.81 -19.31 39.66
CA LEU A 373 -19.71 -19.07 38.20
C LEU A 373 -18.95 -20.23 37.53
N VAL A 374 -19.58 -20.88 36.58
CA VAL A 374 -19.01 -21.97 35.78
C VAL A 374 -19.02 -21.57 34.31
N GLU A 375 -17.90 -21.80 33.62
CA GLU A 375 -17.74 -21.53 32.20
C GLU A 375 -18.71 -22.37 31.35
N THR A 376 -19.28 -21.74 30.31
CA THR A 376 -20.17 -22.41 29.35
C THR A 376 -19.85 -21.94 27.93
N THR A 377 -20.10 -22.83 26.97
CA THR A 377 -19.98 -22.50 25.54
C THR A 377 -21.22 -21.82 24.97
N GLU A 378 -22.35 -21.87 25.73
CA GLU A 378 -23.59 -21.23 25.31
C GLU A 378 -23.54 -19.73 25.55
N HIS A 379 -24.15 -18.93 24.65
CA HIS A 379 -24.28 -17.49 24.80
C HIS A 379 -25.32 -17.19 25.91
N THR A 380 -24.83 -16.72 27.05
CA THR A 380 -25.68 -16.49 28.23
C THR A 380 -25.95 -15.04 28.54
N ASN A 381 -25.38 -14.08 27.76
CA ASN A 381 -25.35 -12.65 28.09
C ASN A 381 -24.74 -12.33 29.47
N ARG A 382 -24.07 -13.31 30.09
CA ARG A 382 -23.34 -13.15 31.34
C ARG A 382 -21.90 -13.52 31.12
N TRP A 383 -21.00 -12.55 31.28
CA TRP A 383 -19.58 -12.72 31.03
C TRP A 383 -18.76 -12.64 32.31
N ALA A 384 -17.63 -13.33 32.33
CA ALA A 384 -16.65 -13.24 33.40
C ALA A 384 -15.21 -13.21 32.83
N TRP A 385 -14.34 -12.55 33.55
CA TRP A 385 -12.91 -12.61 33.35
C TRP A 385 -12.39 -13.88 33.98
N LYS A 386 -11.90 -14.81 33.14
CA LYS A 386 -11.23 -16.03 33.54
C LYS A 386 -9.76 -15.74 33.81
N ARG A 387 -9.41 -15.69 35.08
CA ARG A 387 -7.98 -15.55 35.48
C ARG A 387 -7.33 -16.93 35.51
N PRO A 388 -6.17 -17.13 34.85
CA PRO A 388 -5.44 -18.39 34.89
C PRO A 388 -5.07 -18.76 36.33
N ALA A 389 -4.98 -20.04 36.58
CA ALA A 389 -4.44 -20.56 37.85
C ALA A 389 -2.97 -20.10 37.99
N LYS A 390 -2.61 -19.59 39.16
CA LYS A 390 -1.25 -19.19 39.48
C LYS A 390 -0.86 -19.73 40.85
N ASP A 391 0.28 -20.42 40.95
CA ASP A 391 0.89 -20.86 42.21
C ASP A 391 -0.11 -21.59 43.15
N ASP A 392 -0.70 -22.71 42.70
CA ASP A 392 -1.71 -23.55 43.43
C ASP A 392 -3.08 -22.88 43.70
N LEU A 393 -3.34 -21.66 43.17
CA LEU A 393 -4.65 -21.05 43.26
C LEU A 393 -5.54 -21.50 42.10
N PRO A 394 -6.81 -21.88 42.36
CA PRO A 394 -7.75 -22.31 41.33
C PRO A 394 -8.07 -21.16 40.34
N VAL A 395 -8.53 -21.52 39.13
CA VAL A 395 -9.08 -20.55 38.16
C VAL A 395 -10.16 -19.73 38.86
N LYS A 396 -10.02 -18.40 38.76
CA LYS A 396 -10.97 -17.45 39.35
C LYS A 396 -11.76 -16.75 38.25
N TYR A 397 -13.08 -16.83 38.34
CA TYR A 397 -14.00 -16.08 37.49
C TYR A 397 -14.40 -14.78 38.18
N VAL A 398 -14.19 -13.64 37.53
CA VAL A 398 -14.62 -12.32 38.01
C VAL A 398 -15.74 -11.86 37.08
N PRO A 399 -16.99 -11.68 37.57
CA PRO A 399 -18.10 -11.26 36.72
C PRO A 399 -17.81 -9.91 36.09
N VAL A 400 -18.12 -9.78 34.79
CA VAL A 400 -17.98 -8.50 34.06
C VAL A 400 -19.18 -7.62 34.42
N ARG A 401 -18.92 -6.52 35.11
CA ARG A 401 -19.92 -5.54 35.56
C ARG A 401 -19.78 -4.18 34.95
N GLY A 402 -18.57 -3.88 34.43
CA GLY A 402 -18.29 -2.60 33.82
C GLY A 402 -17.68 -1.56 34.76
N ASP A 403 -17.02 -1.97 35.83
CA ASP A 403 -16.24 -1.08 36.69
C ASP A 403 -14.90 -0.74 36.00
N VAL A 404 -14.65 0.55 35.73
CA VAL A 404 -13.40 0.99 35.10
C VAL A 404 -12.72 2.04 35.95
N THR A 405 -11.46 1.79 36.30
CA THR A 405 -10.67 2.70 37.15
C THR A 405 -9.33 3.04 36.52
N PHE A 406 -8.95 4.32 36.61
CA PHE A 406 -7.62 4.83 36.27
C PHE A 406 -6.95 5.29 37.56
N ASP A 407 -5.77 4.80 37.85
CA ASP A 407 -4.96 5.15 39.01
C ASP A 407 -3.68 5.83 38.52
N ASP A 408 -3.62 7.14 38.69
CA ASP A 408 -2.46 8.00 38.42
C ASP A 408 -1.84 7.75 37.03
N VAL A 409 -2.68 7.84 35.98
CA VAL A 409 -2.27 7.49 34.62
C VAL A 409 -1.66 8.69 33.91
N ASP A 410 -0.41 8.51 33.44
CA ASP A 410 0.28 9.40 32.51
C ASP A 410 0.37 8.75 31.12
N PHE A 411 0.13 9.55 30.08
CA PHE A 411 0.19 9.03 28.71
C PHE A 411 0.60 10.10 27.70
N GLY A 412 1.44 9.71 26.74
CA GLY A 412 1.80 10.46 25.53
C GLY A 412 1.89 9.56 24.31
N TYR A 413 1.46 10.07 23.14
CA TYR A 413 1.61 9.35 21.85
C TYR A 413 3.07 9.21 21.43
N THR A 414 3.92 10.12 21.89
CA THR A 414 5.39 10.06 21.76
C THR A 414 6.03 10.30 23.12
N PRO A 415 7.23 9.76 23.39
CA PRO A 415 7.93 9.95 24.67
C PRO A 415 8.15 11.43 25.05
N GLU A 416 8.28 12.29 24.03
CA GLU A 416 8.59 13.72 24.23
C GLU A 416 7.36 14.57 24.57
N LYS A 417 6.15 14.05 24.33
CA LYS A 417 4.91 14.82 24.50
C LYS A 417 3.87 14.03 25.28
N ILE A 418 3.85 14.25 26.58
CA ILE A 418 2.78 13.74 27.44
C ILE A 418 1.50 14.54 27.17
N VAL A 419 0.37 13.83 27.02
CA VAL A 419 -0.96 14.38 26.68
C VAL A 419 -1.91 14.27 27.87
N LEU A 420 -1.79 13.25 28.69
CA LEU A 420 -2.56 13.05 29.91
C LEU A 420 -1.61 13.04 31.12
N HIS A 421 -2.01 13.74 32.15
CA HIS A 421 -1.21 13.93 33.37
C HIS A 421 -2.00 13.57 34.63
N HIS A 422 -1.55 12.57 35.39
CA HIS A 422 -2.09 12.16 36.68
C HIS A 422 -3.61 11.93 36.63
N ILE A 423 -4.07 11.20 35.61
CA ILE A 423 -5.49 10.90 35.46
C ILE A 423 -5.96 9.90 36.48
N ASN A 424 -6.87 10.38 37.35
CA ASN A 424 -7.59 9.57 38.33
C ASN A 424 -9.08 9.58 37.98
N LEU A 425 -9.60 8.42 37.60
CA LEU A 425 -10.96 8.25 37.12
C LEU A 425 -11.52 6.95 37.72
N PHE A 426 -12.79 6.96 38.11
CA PHE A 426 -13.52 5.75 38.42
C PHE A 426 -14.92 5.82 37.84
N ALA A 427 -15.40 4.74 37.29
CA ALA A 427 -16.73 4.52 36.75
C ALA A 427 -17.32 3.27 37.41
N THR A 428 -18.45 3.42 38.08
CA THR A 428 -19.18 2.32 38.67
C THR A 428 -20.11 1.64 37.63
N PRO A 429 -20.48 0.36 37.82
CA PRO A 429 -21.37 -0.33 36.90
C PRO A 429 -22.67 0.42 36.64
N GLY A 430 -23.04 0.60 35.38
CA GLY A 430 -24.24 1.31 34.94
C GLY A 430 -24.16 2.85 34.98
N GLN A 431 -23.03 3.44 35.38
CA GLN A 431 -22.83 4.86 35.47
C GLN A 431 -22.55 5.51 34.10
N LYS A 432 -23.19 6.64 33.84
CA LYS A 432 -22.96 7.48 32.66
C LYS A 432 -21.97 8.60 32.98
N ILE A 433 -20.79 8.55 32.35
CA ILE A 433 -19.74 9.56 32.53
C ILE A 433 -19.62 10.42 31.28
N ALA A 434 -19.70 11.74 31.43
CA ALA A 434 -19.49 12.68 30.33
C ALA A 434 -18.12 13.36 30.44
N PHE A 435 -17.31 13.29 29.38
CA PHE A 435 -16.08 14.08 29.25
C PHE A 435 -16.36 15.40 28.54
N VAL A 436 -16.02 16.51 29.20
CA VAL A 436 -16.21 17.89 28.72
C VAL A 436 -14.87 18.61 28.72
N GLY A 437 -14.63 19.48 27.76
CA GLY A 437 -13.39 20.26 27.65
C GLY A 437 -13.12 20.71 26.22
N SER A 438 -12.14 21.58 26.04
CA SER A 438 -11.73 22.10 24.72
C SER A 438 -11.19 20.98 23.81
N THR A 439 -11.14 21.26 22.50
CA THR A 439 -10.47 20.37 21.55
C THR A 439 -9.00 20.21 21.94
N GLY A 440 -8.51 18.97 21.96
CA GLY A 440 -7.15 18.66 22.40
C GLY A 440 -6.95 18.51 23.91
N ALA A 441 -8.00 18.62 24.74
CA ALA A 441 -7.93 18.45 26.20
C ALA A 441 -7.62 17.00 26.66
N GLY A 442 -7.63 16.00 25.75
CA GLY A 442 -7.34 14.60 26.08
C GLY A 442 -8.54 13.66 26.15
N LYS A 443 -9.76 14.12 25.82
CA LYS A 443 -11.00 13.33 25.89
C LYS A 443 -10.92 12.03 25.09
N THR A 444 -10.62 12.12 23.80
CA THR A 444 -10.46 10.96 22.89
C THR A 444 -9.27 10.08 23.30
N THR A 445 -8.25 10.66 23.91
CA THR A 445 -7.10 9.89 24.42
C THR A 445 -7.51 8.94 25.55
N ILE A 446 -8.37 9.39 26.50
CA ILE A 446 -8.90 8.53 27.57
C ILE A 446 -9.67 7.35 26.97
N THR A 447 -10.55 7.59 25.99
CA THR A 447 -11.33 6.52 25.35
C THR A 447 -10.45 5.54 24.56
N ASN A 448 -9.39 6.02 23.90
CA ASN A 448 -8.40 5.17 23.24
C ASN A 448 -7.65 4.27 24.23
N LEU A 449 -7.38 4.75 25.46
CA LEU A 449 -6.75 3.96 26.50
C LEU A 449 -7.70 2.90 27.10
N ILE A 450 -8.99 3.19 27.23
CA ILE A 450 -9.99 2.20 27.66
C ILE A 450 -10.06 1.03 26.67
N ASN A 451 -10.01 1.32 25.34
CA ASN A 451 -9.97 0.32 24.28
C ASN A 451 -8.60 -0.38 24.14
N ARG A 452 -7.61 0.09 24.90
CA ARG A 452 -6.22 -0.38 24.80
C ARG A 452 -5.70 -0.37 23.34
N PHE A 453 -6.03 0.72 22.59
CA PHE A 453 -5.41 0.99 21.29
C PHE A 453 -3.97 1.45 21.47
N TYR A 454 -3.66 1.96 22.66
CA TYR A 454 -2.34 2.37 23.11
C TYR A 454 -2.12 1.83 24.53
N ASP A 455 -0.92 1.37 24.82
CA ASP A 455 -0.52 0.98 26.16
C ASP A 455 0.02 2.21 26.92
N ILE A 456 -0.30 2.31 28.22
CA ILE A 456 0.11 3.44 29.07
C ILE A 456 1.59 3.35 29.46
N GLN A 457 2.22 4.50 29.67
CA GLN A 457 3.62 4.58 30.14
C GLN A 457 3.73 4.44 31.66
N ASP A 458 2.78 5.06 32.39
CA ASP A 458 2.78 5.03 33.86
C ASP A 458 1.34 4.96 34.40
N GLY A 459 1.19 4.51 35.65
CA GLY A 459 -0.10 4.30 36.27
C GLY A 459 -0.71 2.92 36.04
N LYS A 460 -2.02 2.78 36.30
CA LYS A 460 -2.77 1.52 36.10
C LYS A 460 -4.19 1.81 35.66
N ILE A 461 -4.65 1.04 34.67
CA ILE A 461 -6.08 1.00 34.29
C ILE A 461 -6.59 -0.39 34.64
N ARG A 462 -7.72 -0.44 35.37
CA ARG A 462 -8.37 -1.70 35.75
C ARG A 462 -9.80 -1.75 35.21
N TYR A 463 -10.21 -2.94 34.81
CA TYR A 463 -11.56 -3.26 34.44
C TYR A 463 -12.05 -4.42 35.33
N ASP A 464 -13.10 -4.17 36.11
CA ASP A 464 -13.60 -5.05 37.19
C ASP A 464 -12.47 -5.51 38.13
N GLY A 465 -11.59 -4.58 38.49
CA GLY A 465 -10.42 -4.84 39.35
C GLY A 465 -9.29 -5.63 38.67
N VAL A 466 -9.41 -5.98 37.39
CA VAL A 466 -8.36 -6.62 36.59
C VAL A 466 -7.60 -5.56 35.84
N ASN A 467 -6.24 -5.56 35.93
CA ASN A 467 -5.42 -4.68 35.11
C ASN A 467 -5.62 -5.02 33.63
N ILE A 468 -5.99 -4.03 32.80
CA ILE A 468 -6.26 -4.23 31.36
C ILE A 468 -5.07 -4.82 30.60
N ASN A 469 -3.82 -4.57 31.05
CA ASN A 469 -2.63 -5.13 30.42
C ASN A 469 -2.53 -6.66 30.59
N ARG A 470 -3.29 -7.24 31.54
CA ARG A 470 -3.37 -8.69 31.74
C ARG A 470 -4.52 -9.35 30.98
N ILE A 471 -5.46 -8.57 30.46
CA ILE A 471 -6.58 -9.06 29.66
C ILE A 471 -6.13 -9.18 28.21
N LYS A 472 -6.49 -10.25 27.51
CA LYS A 472 -6.26 -10.35 26.06
C LYS A 472 -6.95 -9.20 25.35
N LYS A 473 -6.25 -8.54 24.42
CA LYS A 473 -6.77 -7.34 23.73
C LYS A 473 -8.08 -7.62 22.99
N ASP A 474 -8.17 -8.76 22.31
CA ASP A 474 -9.40 -9.15 21.60
C ASP A 474 -10.57 -9.34 22.55
N ASP A 475 -10.33 -9.93 23.72
CA ASP A 475 -11.36 -10.18 24.74
C ASP A 475 -11.76 -8.87 25.44
N LEU A 476 -10.81 -7.98 25.72
CA LEU A 476 -11.09 -6.65 26.22
C LEU A 476 -12.01 -5.88 25.25
N ARG A 477 -11.61 -5.82 23.98
CA ARG A 477 -12.36 -5.10 22.93
C ARG A 477 -13.72 -5.70 22.66
N ARG A 478 -13.87 -7.03 22.79
CA ARG A 478 -15.17 -7.72 22.68
C ARG A 478 -16.15 -7.31 23.79
N SER A 479 -15.64 -6.97 24.98
CA SER A 479 -16.46 -6.48 26.10
C SER A 479 -16.85 -5.02 26.01
N LEU A 480 -16.31 -4.28 25.02
CA LEU A 480 -16.51 -2.85 24.82
C LEU A 480 -17.32 -2.59 23.54
N GLY A 481 -18.30 -1.70 23.62
CA GLY A 481 -18.99 -1.17 22.45
C GLY A 481 -18.53 0.26 22.15
N ILE A 482 -18.30 0.55 20.88
CA ILE A 482 -17.87 1.88 20.46
C ILE A 482 -18.78 2.44 19.37
N VAL A 483 -19.20 3.69 19.54
CA VAL A 483 -19.87 4.48 18.50
C VAL A 483 -19.03 5.73 18.26
N LEU A 484 -18.36 5.77 17.12
CA LEU A 484 -17.46 6.87 16.73
C LEU A 484 -18.23 8.01 16.06
N GLN A 485 -17.65 9.20 16.11
CA GLN A 485 -18.11 10.38 15.38
C GLN A 485 -18.19 10.14 13.87
N ASP A 486 -17.09 9.62 13.30
CA ASP A 486 -17.02 9.26 11.90
C ASP A 486 -17.46 7.80 11.75
N THR A 487 -18.70 7.64 11.31
CA THR A 487 -19.30 6.32 11.13
C THR A 487 -18.80 5.68 9.85
N ASN A 488 -18.01 4.62 9.95
CA ASN A 488 -17.57 3.81 8.82
C ASN A 488 -18.50 2.62 8.61
N LEU A 489 -19.09 2.53 7.41
CA LEU A 489 -19.89 1.39 6.97
C LEU A 489 -19.14 0.62 5.88
N PHE A 490 -19.25 -0.70 5.93
CA PHE A 490 -18.61 -1.58 4.96
C PHE A 490 -19.52 -1.82 3.76
N THR A 491 -18.92 -2.09 2.61
CA THR A 491 -19.67 -2.57 1.43
C THR A 491 -20.31 -3.91 1.76
N GLY A 492 -21.63 -3.97 1.63
CA GLY A 492 -22.46 -5.11 2.01
C GLY A 492 -23.88 -4.66 2.30
N THR A 493 -24.74 -5.56 2.72
CA THR A 493 -26.12 -5.24 3.08
C THR A 493 -26.21 -4.45 4.39
N VAL A 494 -27.33 -3.79 4.64
CA VAL A 494 -27.64 -3.16 5.93
C VAL A 494 -27.58 -4.20 7.05
N MET A 495 -28.13 -5.40 6.83
CA MET A 495 -28.11 -6.51 7.78
C MET A 495 -26.69 -6.92 8.16
N GLU A 496 -25.79 -7.08 7.16
CA GLU A 496 -24.39 -7.43 7.40
C GLU A 496 -23.65 -6.31 8.17
N ASN A 497 -23.94 -5.05 7.89
CA ASN A 497 -23.38 -3.94 8.63
C ASN A 497 -23.82 -3.88 10.09
N ILE A 498 -25.05 -4.27 10.43
CA ILE A 498 -25.50 -4.39 11.82
C ILE A 498 -24.85 -5.63 12.46
N ARG A 499 -24.88 -6.79 11.79
CA ARG A 499 -24.30 -8.05 12.25
C ARG A 499 -22.78 -7.98 12.48
N TYR A 500 -22.10 -6.97 11.90
CA TYR A 500 -20.66 -6.74 12.13
C TYR A 500 -20.31 -6.59 13.61
N GLY A 501 -21.25 -6.12 14.44
CA GLY A 501 -21.06 -6.04 15.90
C GLY A 501 -20.97 -7.42 16.58
N ARG A 502 -21.68 -8.43 16.05
CA ARG A 502 -21.62 -9.83 16.48
C ARG A 502 -21.96 -10.73 15.30
N LEU A 503 -20.93 -11.39 14.73
CA LEU A 503 -21.04 -12.12 13.46
C LEU A 503 -21.98 -13.33 13.50
N ASP A 504 -22.19 -13.93 14.65
CA ASP A 504 -23.11 -15.07 14.90
C ASP A 504 -24.55 -14.64 15.27
N ALA A 505 -24.85 -13.35 15.27
CA ALA A 505 -26.18 -12.84 15.57
C ALA A 505 -27.20 -13.26 14.49
N ARG A 506 -28.38 -13.71 14.95
CA ARG A 506 -29.51 -14.06 14.09
C ARG A 506 -30.18 -12.80 13.54
N ASP A 507 -30.93 -12.95 12.45
CA ASP A 507 -31.62 -11.83 11.80
C ASP A 507 -32.57 -11.10 12.79
N GLU A 508 -33.29 -11.86 13.64
CA GLU A 508 -34.19 -11.29 14.62
C GLU A 508 -33.46 -10.42 15.66
N GLU A 509 -32.26 -10.82 16.06
CA GLU A 509 -31.43 -10.08 17.01
C GLU A 509 -30.92 -8.77 16.36
N CYS A 510 -30.52 -8.84 15.10
CA CYS A 510 -30.12 -7.63 14.34
C CYS A 510 -31.29 -6.67 14.14
N ILE A 511 -32.51 -7.19 13.87
CA ILE A 511 -33.72 -6.36 13.75
C ILE A 511 -34.08 -5.72 15.11
N ALA A 512 -34.01 -6.49 16.20
CA ALA A 512 -34.24 -5.95 17.55
C ALA A 512 -33.23 -4.85 17.90
N ALA A 513 -31.96 -5.03 17.57
CA ALA A 513 -30.93 -4.01 17.74
C ALA A 513 -31.21 -2.76 16.88
N ALA A 514 -31.70 -2.92 15.65
CA ALA A 514 -32.09 -1.80 14.81
C ALA A 514 -33.32 -1.06 15.35
N GLN A 515 -34.27 -1.76 15.97
CA GLN A 515 -35.42 -1.16 16.64
C GLN A 515 -34.98 -0.34 17.86
N LEU A 516 -34.11 -0.90 18.70
CA LEU A 516 -33.54 -0.20 19.86
C LEU A 516 -32.80 1.09 19.42
N ALA A 517 -32.04 1.00 18.33
CA ALA A 517 -31.33 2.15 17.77
C ALA A 517 -32.23 3.15 17.02
N ASN A 518 -33.55 2.93 16.92
CA ASN A 518 -34.48 3.69 16.07
C ASN A 518 -34.12 3.69 14.57
N ALA A 519 -33.41 2.66 14.10
CA ALA A 519 -33.01 2.50 12.72
C ALA A 519 -34.04 1.78 11.86
N ASP A 520 -34.84 0.84 12.43
CA ASP A 520 -35.78 -0.02 11.73
C ASP A 520 -36.76 0.77 10.83
N GLY A 521 -37.25 1.91 11.30
CA GLY A 521 -38.24 2.73 10.59
C GLY A 521 -37.72 3.30 9.26
N PHE A 522 -36.44 3.66 9.16
CA PHE A 522 -35.88 4.09 7.89
C PHE A 522 -35.41 2.91 7.04
N ILE A 523 -34.87 1.85 7.66
CA ILE A 523 -34.40 0.66 6.96
C ILE A 523 -35.53 0.03 6.14
N ARG A 524 -36.71 -0.13 6.72
CA ARG A 524 -37.88 -0.68 6.02
C ARG A 524 -38.36 0.18 4.84
N ARG A 525 -37.95 1.43 4.76
CA ARG A 525 -38.27 2.34 3.64
C ARG A 525 -37.23 2.30 2.54
N LEU A 526 -36.10 1.65 2.75
CA LEU A 526 -35.12 1.41 1.70
C LEU A 526 -35.69 0.41 0.66
N PRO A 527 -35.24 0.46 -0.60
CA PRO A 527 -35.82 -0.38 -1.66
C PRO A 527 -35.87 -1.87 -1.35
N GLU A 528 -34.84 -2.42 -0.70
CA GLU A 528 -34.73 -3.83 -0.31
C GLU A 528 -34.68 -4.01 1.22
N GLY A 529 -35.07 -2.99 1.98
CA GLY A 529 -35.06 -3.03 3.43
C GLY A 529 -33.68 -3.37 3.99
N TYR A 530 -33.63 -4.39 4.85
CA TYR A 530 -32.38 -4.89 5.46
C TYR A 530 -31.38 -5.50 4.46
N HIS A 531 -31.83 -5.89 3.27
CA HIS A 531 -31.00 -6.43 2.19
C HIS A 531 -30.46 -5.35 1.25
N THR A 532 -30.80 -4.08 1.46
CA THR A 532 -30.28 -2.97 0.67
C THR A 532 -28.76 -2.93 0.74
N MET A 533 -28.12 -2.94 -0.43
CA MET A 533 -26.65 -2.87 -0.55
C MET A 533 -26.15 -1.45 -0.25
N LEU A 534 -25.17 -1.38 0.62
CA LEU A 534 -24.41 -0.17 0.95
C LEU A 534 -23.05 -0.19 0.23
N THR A 535 -22.69 0.94 -0.37
CA THR A 535 -21.42 1.12 -1.07
C THR A 535 -20.77 2.44 -0.65
N GLY A 536 -19.46 2.57 -0.84
CA GLY A 536 -18.77 3.83 -0.61
C GLY A 536 -19.03 4.45 0.77
N ASN A 537 -18.84 3.68 1.82
CA ASN A 537 -19.09 4.11 3.20
C ASN A 537 -20.54 4.55 3.48
N GLY A 538 -21.52 3.92 2.80
CA GLY A 538 -22.93 4.28 2.94
C GLY A 538 -23.27 5.63 2.30
N ALA A 539 -22.64 5.96 1.17
CA ALA A 539 -22.84 7.24 0.47
C ALA A 539 -24.31 7.49 0.07
N ASN A 540 -25.12 6.43 -0.04
CA ASN A 540 -26.55 6.48 -0.30
C ASN A 540 -27.41 6.77 0.95
N LEU A 541 -26.80 6.93 2.14
CA LEU A 541 -27.47 7.22 3.41
C LEU A 541 -27.08 8.61 3.91
N SER A 542 -28.02 9.26 4.62
CA SER A 542 -27.71 10.49 5.36
C SER A 542 -26.73 10.20 6.53
N GLN A 543 -26.03 11.22 7.01
CA GLN A 543 -25.12 11.08 8.16
C GLN A 543 -25.84 10.51 9.40
N GLY A 544 -27.05 10.98 9.70
CA GLY A 544 -27.82 10.48 10.82
C GLY A 544 -28.24 9.01 10.63
N GLN A 545 -28.61 8.58 9.42
CA GLN A 545 -28.94 7.18 9.13
C GLN A 545 -27.69 6.29 9.32
N ARG A 546 -26.52 6.73 8.89
CA ARG A 546 -25.26 6.01 9.15
C ARG A 546 -25.01 5.86 10.67
N GLN A 547 -25.25 6.93 11.42
CA GLN A 547 -25.06 6.92 12.87
C GLN A 547 -26.05 5.96 13.57
N LEU A 548 -27.32 5.92 13.14
CA LEU A 548 -28.29 4.93 13.64
C LEU A 548 -27.85 3.49 13.38
N LEU A 549 -27.22 3.20 12.22
CA LEU A 549 -26.65 1.89 11.95
C LEU A 549 -25.45 1.56 12.84
N ALA A 550 -24.59 2.54 13.16
CA ALA A 550 -23.49 2.35 14.10
C ALA A 550 -24.00 2.05 15.53
N ILE A 551 -25.09 2.72 15.96
CA ILE A 551 -25.75 2.42 17.24
C ILE A 551 -26.33 1.00 17.22
N ALA A 552 -26.99 0.59 16.13
CA ALA A 552 -27.51 -0.77 15.97
C ALA A 552 -26.39 -1.83 16.01
N ARG A 553 -25.24 -1.54 15.38
CA ARG A 553 -24.04 -2.37 15.43
C ARG A 553 -23.52 -2.56 16.86
N ALA A 554 -23.47 -1.49 17.64
CA ALA A 554 -23.08 -1.56 19.05
C ALA A 554 -24.15 -2.28 19.90
N ALA A 555 -25.44 -2.12 19.56
CA ALA A 555 -26.54 -2.76 20.27
C ALA A 555 -26.56 -4.30 20.10
N VAL A 556 -26.27 -4.81 18.91
CA VAL A 556 -26.25 -6.26 18.66
C VAL A 556 -25.09 -6.96 19.36
N ALA A 557 -23.98 -6.23 19.63
CA ALA A 557 -22.85 -6.74 20.40
C ALA A 557 -23.16 -6.89 21.90
N ASP A 558 -24.13 -6.12 22.40
CA ASP A 558 -24.59 -6.11 23.79
C ASP A 558 -23.47 -5.99 24.85
N PRO A 559 -22.55 -5.02 24.71
CA PRO A 559 -21.42 -4.90 25.61
C PRO A 559 -21.80 -4.28 26.96
N PRO A 560 -21.14 -4.64 28.08
CA PRO A 560 -21.37 -4.05 29.40
C PRO A 560 -20.84 -2.62 29.53
N VAL A 561 -19.86 -2.22 28.72
CA VAL A 561 -19.28 -0.90 28.69
C VAL A 561 -19.38 -0.28 27.30
N LEU A 562 -19.79 0.98 27.23
CA LEU A 562 -19.96 1.73 26.00
C LEU A 562 -19.05 2.95 25.97
N ILE A 563 -18.53 3.24 24.79
CA ILE A 563 -17.78 4.46 24.48
C ILE A 563 -18.49 5.16 23.32
N LEU A 564 -18.96 6.37 23.57
CA LEU A 564 -19.75 7.14 22.62
C LEU A 564 -19.05 8.46 22.33
N ASP A 565 -18.72 8.70 21.05
CA ASP A 565 -18.19 10.00 20.58
C ASP A 565 -19.33 10.75 19.87
N GLU A 566 -19.85 11.78 20.54
CA GLU A 566 -21.05 12.50 20.13
C GLU A 566 -20.68 13.74 19.30
N ALA A 567 -20.54 13.61 17.99
CA ALA A 567 -20.47 14.77 17.10
C ALA A 567 -21.56 14.72 16.03
N THR A 568 -22.58 15.54 16.20
CA THR A 568 -23.78 15.56 15.34
C THR A 568 -24.00 16.94 14.70
N SER A 569 -22.91 17.63 14.33
CA SER A 569 -22.97 19.03 13.85
C SER A 569 -23.66 19.24 12.48
N SER A 570 -24.10 18.16 11.80
CA SER A 570 -24.63 18.24 10.42
C SER A 570 -25.87 17.37 10.20
N ILE A 571 -26.65 17.08 11.25
CA ILE A 571 -27.84 16.22 11.17
C ILE A 571 -29.09 17.08 11.32
N ASP A 572 -30.16 16.80 10.56
CA ASP A 572 -31.45 17.45 10.70
C ASP A 572 -32.09 17.15 12.07
N THR A 573 -32.86 18.08 12.60
CA THR A 573 -33.43 18.01 13.96
C THR A 573 -34.28 16.76 14.21
N ARG A 574 -34.98 16.25 13.21
CA ARG A 574 -35.80 15.03 13.35
C ARG A 574 -34.94 13.77 13.51
N THR A 575 -33.97 13.61 12.65
CA THR A 575 -33.03 12.48 12.73
C THR A 575 -32.16 12.57 13.98
N GLU A 576 -31.81 13.77 14.38
CA GLU A 576 -31.10 14.04 15.63
C GLU A 576 -31.85 13.48 16.86
N LEU A 577 -33.14 13.71 16.96
CA LEU A 577 -33.98 13.15 18.05
C LEU A 577 -34.01 11.61 18.01
N LEU A 578 -34.01 11.01 16.83
CA LEU A 578 -33.96 9.54 16.70
C LEU A 578 -32.60 8.97 17.15
N VAL A 579 -31.50 9.63 16.76
CA VAL A 579 -30.14 9.27 17.20
C VAL A 579 -30.03 9.38 18.71
N GLN A 580 -30.51 10.51 19.32
CA GLN A 580 -30.50 10.72 20.76
C GLN A 580 -31.25 9.59 21.50
N ARG A 581 -32.48 9.28 21.08
CA ARG A 581 -33.30 8.21 21.67
C ARG A 581 -32.64 6.83 21.51
N GLY A 582 -32.01 6.57 20.35
CA GLY A 582 -31.26 5.33 20.11
C GLY A 582 -30.05 5.22 21.05
N MET A 583 -29.31 6.31 21.25
CA MET A 583 -28.21 6.38 22.21
C MET A 583 -28.69 6.20 23.65
N ASP A 584 -29.78 6.86 24.06
CA ASP A 584 -30.33 6.71 25.40
C ASP A 584 -30.78 5.28 25.67
N GLY A 585 -31.43 4.62 24.70
CA GLY A 585 -31.79 3.21 24.78
C GLY A 585 -30.58 2.29 24.89
N LEU A 586 -29.52 2.56 24.12
CA LEU A 586 -28.27 1.79 24.15
C LEU A 586 -27.54 1.95 25.50
N MET A 587 -27.53 3.14 26.09
CA MET A 587 -26.84 3.43 27.36
C MET A 587 -27.50 2.81 28.59
N HIS A 588 -28.81 2.49 28.53
CA HIS A 588 -29.55 2.01 29.67
C HIS A 588 -28.96 0.74 30.28
N GLY A 589 -28.64 0.78 31.57
CA GLY A 589 -28.07 -0.36 32.32
C GLY A 589 -26.60 -0.65 32.06
N ARG A 590 -25.90 0.16 31.28
CA ARG A 590 -24.48 -0.05 30.91
C ARG A 590 -23.60 1.09 31.41
N THR A 591 -22.37 0.77 31.78
CA THR A 591 -21.36 1.79 32.06
C THR A 591 -21.02 2.51 30.76
N THR A 592 -21.17 3.83 30.74
CA THR A 592 -21.03 4.58 29.48
C THR A 592 -20.09 5.76 29.63
N PHE A 593 -19.11 5.84 28.76
CA PHE A 593 -18.22 6.99 28.58
C PHE A 593 -18.64 7.78 27.35
N VAL A 594 -19.02 9.04 27.54
CA VAL A 594 -19.48 9.90 26.45
C VAL A 594 -18.53 11.08 26.28
N ILE A 595 -17.98 11.24 25.08
CA ILE A 595 -17.34 12.49 24.68
C ILE A 595 -18.46 13.43 24.25
N ALA A 596 -18.89 14.29 25.19
CA ALA A 596 -20.09 15.08 25.00
C ALA A 596 -19.78 16.38 24.26
N HIS A 597 -20.49 16.61 23.18
CA HIS A 597 -20.53 17.87 22.42
C HIS A 597 -21.88 18.60 22.58
N ARG A 598 -22.83 17.99 23.29
CA ARG A 598 -24.19 18.54 23.52
C ARG A 598 -24.46 18.80 24.98
N LEU A 599 -25.10 19.92 25.25
CA LEU A 599 -25.50 20.32 26.60
C LEU A 599 -26.48 19.31 27.22
N SER A 600 -27.40 18.73 26.41
CA SER A 600 -28.39 17.75 26.90
C SER A 600 -27.75 16.48 27.42
N THR A 601 -26.78 15.94 26.67
CA THR A 601 -26.06 14.71 27.04
C THR A 601 -25.22 14.94 28.31
N VAL A 602 -24.55 16.10 28.40
CA VAL A 602 -23.79 16.48 29.58
C VAL A 602 -24.69 16.60 30.82
N ARG A 603 -25.83 17.28 30.69
CA ARG A 603 -26.75 17.50 31.79
C ARG A 603 -27.30 16.22 32.42
N ASN A 604 -27.55 15.21 31.59
CA ASN A 604 -28.14 13.94 32.00
C ASN A 604 -27.07 12.86 32.37
N ALA A 605 -25.81 13.25 32.53
CA ALA A 605 -24.75 12.35 32.97
C ALA A 605 -24.72 12.28 34.51
N ASP A 606 -24.48 11.06 35.02
CA ASP A 606 -24.34 10.84 36.48
C ASP A 606 -23.04 11.46 37.01
N CYS A 607 -22.02 11.55 36.19
CA CYS A 607 -20.76 12.18 36.52
C CYS A 607 -20.21 12.94 35.29
N ILE A 608 -19.85 14.17 35.45
CA ILE A 608 -19.21 15.03 34.47
C ILE A 608 -17.76 15.21 34.89
N MET A 609 -16.84 14.96 33.96
CA MET A 609 -15.40 15.19 34.13
C MET A 609 -14.95 16.29 33.19
N VAL A 610 -14.49 17.39 33.75
CA VAL A 610 -13.95 18.51 32.96
C VAL A 610 -12.46 18.34 32.78
N LEU A 611 -12.06 18.23 31.51
CA LEU A 611 -10.66 18.11 31.15
C LEU A 611 -10.10 19.42 30.63
N GLU A 612 -8.92 19.79 31.09
CA GLU A 612 -8.15 20.91 30.58
C GLU A 612 -6.66 20.56 30.59
N GLN A 613 -5.99 20.75 29.44
CA GLN A 613 -4.55 20.48 29.27
C GLN A 613 -4.12 19.08 29.77
N GLY A 614 -4.92 18.06 29.50
CA GLY A 614 -4.61 16.68 29.89
C GLY A 614 -4.84 16.33 31.36
N ARG A 615 -5.55 17.16 32.12
CA ARG A 615 -5.87 16.94 33.54
C ARG A 615 -7.38 16.99 33.78
N ILE A 616 -7.88 16.21 34.71
CA ILE A 616 -9.24 16.33 35.21
C ILE A 616 -9.22 17.42 36.27
N ILE A 617 -9.83 18.58 35.96
CA ILE A 617 -9.85 19.76 36.85
C ILE A 617 -11.10 19.86 37.70
N GLU A 618 -12.23 19.31 37.19
CA GLU A 618 -13.50 19.28 37.93
C GLU A 618 -14.20 17.94 37.73
N ARG A 619 -14.89 17.49 38.78
CA ARG A 619 -15.70 16.27 38.77
C ARG A 619 -16.95 16.50 39.64
N GLY A 620 -18.10 16.04 39.18
CA GLY A 620 -19.38 16.10 39.87
C GLY A 620 -20.56 15.93 38.93
N ASN A 621 -21.77 16.03 39.43
CA ASN A 621 -22.97 16.09 38.61
C ASN A 621 -23.23 17.52 38.08
N HIS A 622 -24.25 17.69 37.24
CA HIS A 622 -24.59 18.99 36.66
C HIS A 622 -24.85 20.09 37.74
N GLU A 623 -25.64 19.76 38.74
CA GLU A 623 -26.02 20.72 39.78
C GLU A 623 -24.83 21.15 40.63
N GLU A 624 -24.01 20.21 41.06
CA GLU A 624 -22.79 20.43 41.82
C GLU A 624 -21.80 21.35 41.08
N LEU A 625 -21.57 21.06 39.80
CA LEU A 625 -20.63 21.83 39.00
C LEU A 625 -21.16 23.22 38.63
N MET A 626 -22.46 23.36 38.42
CA MET A 626 -23.08 24.66 38.21
C MET A 626 -22.99 25.53 39.47
N ALA A 627 -23.17 24.93 40.67
CA ALA A 627 -23.04 25.64 41.96
C ALA A 627 -21.60 26.10 42.25
N LYS A 628 -20.58 25.33 41.80
CA LYS A 628 -19.16 25.70 41.95
C LYS A 628 -18.75 26.91 41.12
N LYS A 629 -19.52 27.26 40.07
CA LYS A 629 -19.23 28.37 39.13
C LYS A 629 -17.79 28.32 38.52
N GLY A 630 -17.26 27.13 38.33
CA GLY A 630 -15.92 26.90 37.80
C GLY A 630 -15.87 26.80 36.25
N ARG A 631 -14.94 26.00 35.75
CA ARG A 631 -14.75 25.82 34.31
C ARG A 631 -15.94 25.20 33.61
N TYR A 632 -16.64 24.26 34.27
CA TYR A 632 -17.87 23.68 33.75
C TYR A 632 -18.94 24.74 33.54
N TYR A 633 -19.16 25.60 34.53
CA TYR A 633 -20.12 26.70 34.45
C TYR A 633 -19.83 27.61 33.25
N GLN A 634 -18.57 27.97 33.05
CA GLN A 634 -18.13 28.76 31.90
C GLN A 634 -18.42 28.06 30.55
N LEU A 635 -18.10 26.76 30.42
CA LEU A 635 -18.37 26.00 29.22
C LEU A 635 -19.85 25.84 28.91
N TYR A 636 -20.69 25.75 29.98
CA TYR A 636 -22.14 25.58 29.87
C TYR A 636 -22.89 26.87 29.57
N THR A 637 -22.53 27.97 30.23
CA THR A 637 -23.24 29.26 30.11
C THR A 637 -22.62 30.24 29.14
N GLY A 638 -21.35 30.03 28.75
CA GLY A 638 -20.57 30.99 27.99
C GLY A 638 -20.07 32.20 28.78
N ASN A 639 -20.38 32.28 30.07
CA ASN A 639 -19.98 33.37 30.95
C ASN A 639 -18.60 33.06 31.59
N PRO A 640 -17.77 34.11 31.90
CA PRO A 640 -16.51 33.90 32.61
C PRO A 640 -16.77 33.30 34.01
N PRO A 641 -15.80 32.59 34.60
CA PRO A 641 -15.92 32.12 35.99
C PRO A 641 -16.07 33.29 36.92
N ALA A 642 -16.89 33.14 37.98
CA ALA A 642 -17.18 34.19 38.95
C ALA A 642 -15.99 34.46 39.87
#